data_5c3c3514e72a1e579ab5a170ac3c22be
#
_entry.id   5c3c3514e72a1e579ab5a170ac3c22be
#
_cell.length_a   1.000
_cell.length_b   1.000
_cell.length_c   1.000
_cell.angle_alpha   90.00
_cell.angle_beta   90.00
_cell.angle_gamma   90.00
#
_symmetry.space_group_name_H-M   'P 1'
#
loop_
_entity.id
_entity.type
_entity.pdbx_description
1 polymer ?
#
loop_
_entity_poly.entity_id
_entity_poly.type
_entity_poly.pdbx_seq_one_letter_code
_entity_poly.pdbx_strand_id
1 'polypeptide(L)'
;MKVYVPGSGAIGAKLAIVGEAPSYEEEESRIPLTGPSGRLTNAICNDAGFSRDQCWVTNVSKYMIIPQQKGKYVQFSKRAEQAGVDLEEQIKALRAELKEIKPNCILALGGSALWALTGHSKIEKWRGSVLQSFDGIKVVGTYHPAHILRSGEGEGKKTGYWQKYVMQFDFKRAWEQSQFPEIRRPSRHLTICRNSNHLYEFINAFIGKKNKVSVDIEAIHCIPVCIGLAFDKYSGMSVPLWGHTDVCKISDIPDVDLAQIWILLSQLFHTQSMRIIGQNFKYDDDKLRRLGFTFHSIFSDTMLKSFTISPELPTNLAFNTSTHTDEPYYKEEGLEFDYRKHKIDDLLLYNARDSCVTTEIDEVQEGELDELGLKKFFYNFIMELHNFYLHIENNGFLVDEPKRMSLLEKYVKWDEKIRYELFQLTEHFFHTDNYHWKETSFVLHELLKIPFRQGTGEEVLTQLLGNVVKDEKRRKVIELILEGRRVNRTVGSSLMSQPDSDGRMRSTYYPCLDTGRSASFLMEPPIRPKITVSYRDADGKKKTKKKDFGFSYQTQTKHGDIGADVRECYVADEGHVFINADKSQAEARVVALLANDEEMLQMYDHHDIHALTASWFMGGTEESWSKKVLGYECPERFLGKTIRHAGHLGAKKRRAATEINTQARKYGINISMSEYKAGKALEIFHARCPNIKKVFQAEVIKCMEQDRMLRAPKFYGFDIESGAVRTFHERWGDELFRKAFSFLPQNTVSNDTKGGGIRIRRRIPDIKIMGESHDALLFMIPEEKLNEWTPIIKEEMERPIDFSCCSLKRHELIIPCELEISKDLLNFKKFKLGGL
;
A
#
# COMPACT_ATOMS: atom_id res chain seq x y z
N MET A 1 38.12 20.58 23.00
CA MET A 1 38.99 20.28 21.83
C MET A 1 38.28 19.26 21.01
N LYS A 2 38.22 19.41 19.66
CA LYS A 2 37.55 18.41 18.81
C LYS A 2 38.39 17.13 18.77
N VAL A 3 37.74 16.01 18.88
CA VAL A 3 38.36 14.69 18.89
C VAL A 3 38.42 14.11 17.49
N TYR A 4 39.62 13.81 17.00
CA TYR A 4 39.83 13.16 15.70
C TYR A 4 39.60 11.66 15.82
N VAL A 5 38.72 11.10 14.94
CA VAL A 5 38.42 9.68 14.84
C VAL A 5 38.91 9.17 13.48
N PRO A 6 40.05 8.44 13.42
CA PRO A 6 40.60 7.92 12.16
C PRO A 6 39.72 6.79 11.61
N GLY A 7 39.89 6.48 10.33
CA GLY A 7 39.41 5.23 9.78
C GLY A 7 40.13 4.02 10.39
N SER A 8 39.48 2.86 10.38
CA SER A 8 40.02 1.61 10.96
C SER A 8 39.59 0.40 10.13
N GLY A 9 40.43 -0.65 10.16
CA GLY A 9 40.11 -1.91 9.46
C GLY A 9 41.32 -2.47 8.71
N ALA A 10 41.07 -3.41 7.82
CA ALA A 10 42.11 -4.07 7.03
C ALA A 10 42.69 -3.14 5.95
N ILE A 11 43.99 -2.96 5.93
CA ILE A 11 44.69 -2.28 4.82
C ILE A 11 44.51 -3.12 3.56
N GLY A 12 44.09 -2.49 2.43
CA GLY A 12 43.78 -3.18 1.19
C GLY A 12 42.44 -3.90 1.18
N ALA A 13 41.53 -3.51 2.12
CA ALA A 13 40.14 -4.01 2.15
C ALA A 13 39.43 -3.73 0.81
N LYS A 14 38.76 -4.74 0.26
CA LYS A 14 38.03 -4.62 -1.02
C LYS A 14 36.73 -3.83 -0.87
N LEU A 15 36.18 -3.76 0.35
CA LEU A 15 34.99 -2.99 0.70
C LEU A 15 35.35 -1.92 1.74
N ALA A 16 34.95 -0.67 1.48
CA ALA A 16 34.98 0.39 2.48
C ALA A 16 33.55 0.74 2.92
N ILE A 17 33.33 0.87 4.22
CA ILE A 17 32.05 1.33 4.82
C ILE A 17 32.23 2.77 5.27
N VAL A 18 31.44 3.70 4.74
CA VAL A 18 31.56 5.14 5.02
C VAL A 18 30.30 5.66 5.68
N GLY A 19 30.42 6.12 6.93
CA GLY A 19 29.37 6.80 7.68
C GLY A 19 29.39 8.32 7.51
N GLU A 20 28.51 9.03 8.22
CA GLU A 20 28.40 10.50 8.16
C GLU A 20 29.50 11.18 8.99
N ALA A 21 29.51 10.94 10.29
CA ALA A 21 30.41 11.57 11.27
C ALA A 21 30.43 10.75 12.56
N PRO A 22 31.48 10.85 13.40
CA PRO A 22 31.55 10.16 14.68
C PRO A 22 30.43 10.56 15.63
N SER A 23 30.00 9.60 16.45
CA SER A 23 29.18 9.80 17.64
C SER A 23 30.03 10.03 18.87
N TYR A 24 29.40 10.29 20.04
CA TYR A 24 30.05 10.46 21.32
C TYR A 24 30.87 9.23 21.72
N GLU A 25 30.31 8.02 21.57
CA GLU A 25 30.99 6.75 21.87
C GLU A 25 32.21 6.53 20.94
N GLU A 26 32.17 7.04 19.72
CA GLU A 26 33.25 6.93 18.74
C GLU A 26 34.39 7.95 19.01
N GLU A 27 34.07 9.12 19.55
CA GLU A 27 35.07 10.06 20.05
C GLU A 27 35.85 9.51 21.26
N GLU A 28 35.15 8.77 22.13
CA GLU A 28 35.77 8.12 23.33
C GLU A 28 36.66 6.95 22.89
N SER A 29 36.15 6.05 22.06
CA SER A 29 36.84 4.84 21.62
C SER A 29 37.94 5.10 20.56
N ARG A 30 37.89 6.20 19.83
CA ARG A 30 38.67 6.52 18.63
C ARG A 30 38.47 5.53 17.46
N ILE A 31 37.39 4.77 17.47
CA ILE A 31 37.08 3.77 16.44
C ILE A 31 35.71 4.13 15.84
N PRO A 32 35.58 4.26 14.47
CA PRO A 32 34.31 4.57 13.81
C PRO A 32 33.33 3.41 13.95
N LEU A 33 32.06 3.73 14.00
CA LEU A 33 30.92 2.78 14.09
C LEU A 33 31.04 1.78 15.26
N THR A 34 31.34 2.24 16.47
CA THR A 34 31.37 1.43 17.72
C THR A 34 30.08 1.53 18.52
N GLY A 35 29.33 2.61 18.38
CA GLY A 35 28.05 2.82 19.05
C GLY A 35 26.90 1.92 18.58
N PRO A 36 25.64 2.21 18.96
CA PRO A 36 24.45 1.44 18.58
C PRO A 36 24.32 1.24 17.06
N SER A 37 24.65 2.27 16.26
CA SER A 37 24.67 2.17 14.79
C SER A 37 25.71 1.17 14.32
N GLY A 38 26.88 1.12 14.94
CA GLY A 38 27.94 0.17 14.63
C GLY A 38 27.56 -1.26 14.99
N ARG A 39 26.91 -1.49 16.14
CA ARG A 39 26.39 -2.83 16.51
C ARG A 39 25.36 -3.33 15.49
N LEU A 40 24.47 -2.46 15.04
CA LEU A 40 23.51 -2.82 13.98
C LEU A 40 24.20 -3.07 12.64
N THR A 41 25.20 -2.27 12.28
CA THR A 41 26.04 -2.48 11.08
C THR A 41 26.71 -3.86 11.11
N ASN A 42 27.32 -4.24 12.23
CA ASN A 42 27.96 -5.56 12.39
C ASN A 42 26.94 -6.70 12.21
N ALA A 43 25.75 -6.59 12.80
CA ALA A 43 24.70 -7.58 12.65
C ALA A 43 24.27 -7.72 11.18
N ILE A 44 24.10 -6.60 10.46
CA ILE A 44 23.71 -6.62 9.04
C ILE A 44 24.84 -7.18 8.15
N CYS A 45 26.11 -6.88 8.44
CA CYS A 45 27.24 -7.50 7.73
C CYS A 45 27.19 -9.03 7.85
N ASN A 46 26.99 -9.56 9.08
CA ASN A 46 26.90 -10.99 9.31
C ASN A 46 25.67 -11.60 8.58
N ASP A 47 24.51 -10.93 8.67
CA ASP A 47 23.28 -11.34 7.96
C ASP A 47 23.50 -11.34 6.42
N ALA A 48 24.36 -10.45 5.90
CA ALA A 48 24.74 -10.35 4.48
C ALA A 48 25.89 -11.30 4.08
N GLY A 49 26.41 -12.12 5.00
CA GLY A 49 27.39 -13.17 4.73
C GLY A 49 28.87 -12.73 4.77
N PHE A 50 29.22 -11.60 5.40
CA PHE A 50 30.58 -11.14 5.58
C PHE A 50 30.85 -10.50 6.95
N SER A 51 32.14 -10.43 7.37
CA SER A 51 32.52 -9.78 8.62
C SER A 51 32.96 -8.33 8.38
N ARG A 52 32.54 -7.43 9.28
CA ARG A 52 33.05 -6.04 9.29
C ARG A 52 34.59 -5.96 9.33
N ASP A 53 35.26 -6.92 9.97
CA ASP A 53 36.73 -6.94 10.11
C ASP A 53 37.45 -7.09 8.75
N GLN A 54 36.74 -7.55 7.73
CA GLN A 54 37.21 -7.62 6.35
C GLN A 54 37.13 -6.29 5.60
N CYS A 55 36.53 -5.25 6.22
CA CYS A 55 36.26 -3.97 5.61
C CYS A 55 37.15 -2.87 6.19
N TRP A 56 37.34 -1.81 5.40
CA TRP A 56 37.78 -0.52 5.91
C TRP A 56 36.57 0.27 6.38
N VAL A 57 36.59 0.82 7.59
CA VAL A 57 35.47 1.57 8.15
C VAL A 57 35.88 2.99 8.49
N THR A 58 35.11 3.97 8.02
CA THR A 58 35.44 5.38 8.20
C THR A 58 34.17 6.26 8.15
N ASN A 59 34.34 7.56 8.36
CA ASN A 59 33.30 8.56 8.22
C ASN A 59 33.71 9.66 7.23
N VAL A 60 32.72 10.38 6.66
CA VAL A 60 32.97 11.57 5.84
C VAL A 60 33.70 12.62 6.64
N SER A 61 33.19 12.96 7.83
CA SER A 61 33.90 13.82 8.77
C SER A 61 34.64 12.98 9.80
N LYS A 62 35.89 13.35 10.10
CA LYS A 62 36.67 12.74 11.19
C LYS A 62 36.36 13.36 12.57
N TYR A 63 35.54 14.37 12.59
CA TYR A 63 35.10 15.07 13.79
C TYR A 63 33.59 14.99 13.94
N MET A 64 33.10 14.96 15.18
CA MET A 64 31.69 14.96 15.47
C MET A 64 31.00 16.21 14.91
N ILE A 65 29.85 15.99 14.27
CA ILE A 65 28.98 17.04 13.74
C ILE A 65 27.69 17.03 14.56
N ILE A 66 27.08 18.20 14.71
CA ILE A 66 25.80 18.34 15.46
C ILE A 66 24.77 17.36 14.87
N PRO A 67 24.20 16.46 15.71
CA PRO A 67 23.24 15.47 15.26
C PRO A 67 21.98 16.11 14.68
N GLN A 68 21.36 15.45 13.71
CA GLN A 68 20.09 15.85 13.15
C GLN A 68 19.00 15.84 14.24
N GLN A 69 18.36 17.00 14.47
CA GLN A 69 17.29 17.12 15.45
C GLN A 69 15.98 16.50 14.92
N LYS A 70 15.21 15.84 15.81
CA LYS A 70 13.92 15.24 15.45
C LYS A 70 12.93 16.32 14.97
N GLY A 71 12.42 16.16 13.76
CA GLY A 71 11.40 17.07 13.19
C GLY A 71 11.93 18.30 12.44
N LYS A 72 13.26 18.56 12.43
CA LYS A 72 13.87 19.64 11.64
C LYS A 72 14.98 19.07 10.77
N TYR A 73 14.76 19.06 9.45
CA TYR A 73 15.83 18.71 8.51
C TYR A 73 16.78 19.88 8.36
N VAL A 74 18.04 19.69 8.69
CA VAL A 74 19.12 20.65 8.44
C VAL A 74 20.15 19.94 7.55
N GLN A 75 20.56 20.59 6.48
CA GLN A 75 21.56 20.06 5.55
C GLN A 75 22.86 19.73 6.28
N PHE A 76 23.56 18.68 5.81
CA PHE A 76 24.81 18.21 6.39
C PHE A 76 25.87 19.30 6.45
N SER A 77 26.03 20.06 5.36
CA SER A 77 26.94 21.21 5.28
C SER A 77 26.68 22.28 6.36
N LYS A 78 25.41 22.64 6.58
CA LYS A 78 25.05 23.60 7.62
C LYS A 78 25.30 23.07 9.02
N ARG A 79 25.11 21.77 9.27
CA ARG A 79 25.43 21.16 10.56
C ARG A 79 26.94 21.08 10.80
N ALA A 80 27.73 20.85 9.78
CA ALA A 80 29.18 20.87 9.84
C ALA A 80 29.70 22.29 10.16
N GLU A 81 29.18 23.30 9.48
CA GLU A 81 29.48 24.72 9.73
C GLU A 81 29.14 25.11 11.17
N GLN A 82 27.94 24.78 11.66
CA GLN A 82 27.54 25.01 13.06
C GLN A 82 28.45 24.30 14.07
N ALA A 83 29.01 23.16 13.72
CA ALA A 83 30.01 22.44 14.51
C ALA A 83 31.43 23.03 14.32
N GLY A 84 31.63 24.01 13.46
CA GLY A 84 32.92 24.56 13.10
C GLY A 84 33.83 23.55 12.41
N VAL A 85 33.29 22.63 11.60
CA VAL A 85 34.02 21.64 10.82
C VAL A 85 34.01 22.06 9.36
N ASP A 86 35.18 22.19 8.78
CA ASP A 86 35.34 22.41 7.34
C ASP A 86 35.04 21.10 6.59
N LEU A 87 33.82 21.01 6.02
CA LEU A 87 33.35 19.81 5.36
C LEU A 87 34.11 19.51 4.05
N GLU A 88 34.56 20.54 3.33
CA GLU A 88 35.34 20.35 2.10
C GLU A 88 36.70 19.73 2.39
N GLU A 89 37.38 20.19 3.44
CA GLU A 89 38.63 19.60 3.92
C GLU A 89 38.41 18.14 4.32
N GLN A 90 37.32 17.84 5.05
CA GLN A 90 36.99 16.46 5.45
C GLN A 90 36.72 15.54 4.26
N ILE A 91 36.00 16.03 3.23
CA ILE A 91 35.77 15.26 2.00
C ILE A 91 37.10 15.02 1.26
N LYS A 92 37.98 16.02 1.18
CA LYS A 92 39.31 15.84 0.59
C LYS A 92 40.13 14.79 1.34
N ALA A 93 40.14 14.83 2.68
CA ALA A 93 40.83 13.86 3.53
C ALA A 93 40.25 12.43 3.33
N LEU A 94 38.93 12.27 3.27
CA LEU A 94 38.28 10.99 2.97
C LEU A 94 38.69 10.45 1.62
N ARG A 95 38.71 11.29 0.57
CA ARG A 95 39.13 10.88 -0.79
C ARG A 95 40.60 10.43 -0.83
N ALA A 96 41.48 11.12 -0.12
CA ALA A 96 42.90 10.72 0.02
C ALA A 96 43.02 9.35 0.73
N GLU A 97 42.30 9.15 1.82
CA GLU A 97 42.25 7.87 2.56
C GLU A 97 41.74 6.72 1.67
N LEU A 98 40.66 6.92 0.93
CA LEU A 98 40.10 5.90 0.02
C LEU A 98 41.07 5.57 -1.16
N LYS A 99 41.85 6.55 -1.62
CA LYS A 99 42.91 6.32 -2.63
C LYS A 99 44.08 5.48 -2.10
N GLU A 100 44.38 5.59 -0.81
CA GLU A 100 45.39 4.76 -0.15
C GLU A 100 44.88 3.32 0.06
N ILE A 101 43.67 3.14 0.55
CA ILE A 101 43.06 1.83 0.81
C ILE A 101 42.73 1.09 -0.48
N LYS A 102 42.33 1.78 -1.53
CA LYS A 102 41.97 1.26 -2.88
C LYS A 102 40.86 0.20 -2.84
N PRO A 103 39.70 0.49 -2.18
CA PRO A 103 38.62 -0.47 -2.18
C PRO A 103 38.01 -0.59 -3.59
N ASN A 104 37.49 -1.78 -3.95
CA ASN A 104 36.75 -1.99 -5.18
C ASN A 104 35.33 -1.39 -5.11
N CYS A 105 34.77 -1.31 -3.89
CA CYS A 105 33.44 -0.79 -3.66
C CYS A 105 33.38 -0.04 -2.31
N ILE A 106 32.53 0.99 -2.27
CA ILE A 106 32.22 1.75 -1.05
C ILE A 106 30.74 1.53 -0.72
N LEU A 107 30.45 1.14 0.52
CA LEU A 107 29.10 1.15 1.09
C LEU A 107 28.87 2.47 1.82
N ALA A 108 28.03 3.35 1.25
CA ALA A 108 27.71 4.65 1.81
C ALA A 108 26.49 4.58 2.74
N LEU A 109 26.68 4.83 4.04
CA LEU A 109 25.61 4.78 5.04
C LEU A 109 24.88 6.12 5.14
N GLY A 110 23.73 6.21 4.50
CA GLY A 110 22.85 7.38 4.51
C GLY A 110 23.16 8.43 3.44
N GLY A 111 22.26 9.41 3.33
CA GLY A 111 22.30 10.41 2.27
C GLY A 111 23.52 11.35 2.31
N SER A 112 24.08 11.62 3.51
CA SER A 112 25.26 12.50 3.65
C SER A 112 26.52 11.84 3.10
N ALA A 113 26.74 10.56 3.40
CA ALA A 113 27.86 9.78 2.86
C ALA A 113 27.73 9.59 1.35
N LEU A 114 26.54 9.25 0.88
CA LEU A 114 26.24 9.12 -0.55
C LEU A 114 26.55 10.43 -1.30
N TRP A 115 26.05 11.56 -0.78
CA TRP A 115 26.28 12.87 -1.40
C TRP A 115 27.76 13.24 -1.44
N ALA A 116 28.48 13.04 -0.35
CA ALA A 116 29.91 13.38 -0.28
C ALA A 116 30.75 12.59 -1.31
N LEU A 117 30.34 11.37 -1.64
CA LEU A 117 31.06 10.48 -2.55
C LEU A 117 30.62 10.64 -4.02
N THR A 118 29.36 10.94 -4.27
CA THR A 118 28.76 10.86 -5.62
C THR A 118 28.02 12.11 -6.09
N GLY A 119 27.76 13.06 -5.19
CA GLY A 119 26.90 14.21 -5.45
C GLY A 119 25.37 13.93 -5.39
N HIS A 120 24.98 12.66 -5.34
CA HIS A 120 23.56 12.29 -5.25
C HIS A 120 23.01 12.46 -3.85
N SER A 121 21.87 13.12 -3.71
CA SER A 121 21.08 13.23 -2.47
C SER A 121 19.83 12.34 -2.54
N LYS A 122 19.04 12.25 -1.44
CA LYS A 122 17.80 11.44 -1.35
C LYS A 122 18.07 9.92 -1.43
N ILE A 123 18.59 9.40 -0.32
CA ILE A 123 18.98 7.99 -0.19
C ILE A 123 17.85 7.01 -0.57
N GLU A 124 16.57 7.36 -0.36
CA GLU A 124 15.43 6.54 -0.71
C GLU A 124 15.36 6.20 -2.22
N LYS A 125 15.90 7.09 -3.07
CA LYS A 125 15.94 6.89 -4.52
C LYS A 125 17.15 6.06 -4.95
N TRP A 126 18.31 6.42 -4.43
CA TRP A 126 19.60 5.92 -4.92
C TRP A 126 20.12 4.68 -4.19
N ARG A 127 19.45 4.28 -3.06
CA ARG A 127 19.87 3.07 -2.34
C ARG A 127 19.84 1.84 -3.26
N GLY A 128 20.79 0.96 -3.04
CA GLY A 128 20.93 -0.26 -3.84
C GLY A 128 21.51 -0.08 -5.24
N SER A 129 21.52 1.14 -5.79
CA SER A 129 22.15 1.40 -7.09
C SER A 129 23.69 1.33 -7.02
N VAL A 130 24.31 0.73 -8.02
CA VAL A 130 25.76 0.75 -8.19
C VAL A 130 26.14 2.05 -8.90
N LEU A 131 26.64 3.01 -8.14
CA LEU A 131 27.03 4.33 -8.61
C LEU A 131 28.56 4.42 -8.73
N GLN A 132 29.06 5.54 -9.24
CA GLN A 132 30.47 5.85 -9.32
C GLN A 132 30.78 7.08 -8.45
N SER A 133 31.81 7.00 -7.64
CA SER A 133 32.33 8.14 -6.88
C SER A 133 33.04 9.14 -7.83
N PHE A 134 33.28 10.34 -7.32
CA PHE A 134 34.11 11.34 -8.04
C PHE A 134 35.53 10.84 -8.38
N ASP A 135 36.03 9.82 -7.69
CA ASP A 135 37.34 9.20 -7.94
C ASP A 135 37.26 7.88 -8.71
N GLY A 136 36.12 7.53 -9.27
CA GLY A 136 35.94 6.35 -10.13
C GLY A 136 35.64 5.04 -9.37
N ILE A 137 35.61 5.03 -8.05
CA ILE A 137 35.32 3.83 -7.23
C ILE A 137 33.81 3.58 -7.21
N LYS A 138 33.41 2.30 -7.24
CA LYS A 138 31.99 1.93 -7.09
C LYS A 138 31.44 2.35 -5.73
N VAL A 139 30.18 2.84 -5.70
CA VAL A 139 29.47 3.22 -4.48
C VAL A 139 28.09 2.58 -4.50
N VAL A 140 27.77 1.86 -3.43
CA VAL A 140 26.39 1.42 -3.13
C VAL A 140 25.89 2.21 -1.94
N GLY A 141 24.80 2.96 -2.13
CA GLY A 141 24.13 3.69 -1.05
C GLY A 141 23.15 2.81 -0.29
N THR A 142 23.03 3.01 1.01
CA THR A 142 22.01 2.38 1.85
C THR A 142 21.52 3.31 2.96
N TYR A 143 20.44 2.94 3.65
CA TYR A 143 19.97 3.71 4.80
C TYR A 143 21.05 3.79 5.90
N HIS A 144 21.02 4.87 6.68
CA HIS A 144 21.89 4.97 7.83
C HIS A 144 21.32 4.14 8.99
N PRO A 145 22.11 3.29 9.69
CA PRO A 145 21.62 2.46 10.79
C PRO A 145 20.89 3.23 11.90
N ALA A 146 21.33 4.45 12.20
CA ALA A 146 20.65 5.34 13.16
C ALA A 146 19.20 5.70 12.75
N HIS A 147 18.87 5.63 11.46
CA HIS A 147 17.49 5.84 11.00
C HIS A 147 16.58 4.71 11.50
N ILE A 148 17.06 3.47 11.37
CA ILE A 148 16.33 2.27 11.83
C ILE A 148 16.16 2.29 13.36
N LEU A 149 17.22 2.64 14.09
CA LEU A 149 17.19 2.71 15.56
C LEU A 149 16.19 3.75 16.07
N ARG A 150 16.06 4.89 15.37
CA ARG A 150 15.12 5.97 15.73
C ARG A 150 13.69 5.71 15.28
N SER A 151 13.48 4.89 14.26
CA SER A 151 12.14 4.61 13.73
C SER A 151 11.26 3.75 14.64
N GLY A 152 11.86 3.05 15.62
CA GLY A 152 11.16 2.28 16.66
C GLY A 152 10.73 3.06 17.89
N GLU A 153 11.08 4.35 18.02
CA GLU A 153 10.78 5.20 19.18
C GLU A 153 9.71 6.24 18.82
N GLY A 154 8.44 5.91 19.02
CA GLY A 154 7.34 6.86 18.93
C GLY A 154 6.03 6.24 18.46
N GLU A 155 5.00 6.36 19.30
CA GLU A 155 3.64 5.96 18.97
C GLU A 155 3.18 6.66 17.68
N GLY A 156 2.73 5.85 16.72
CA GLY A 156 1.98 6.33 15.55
C GLY A 156 2.77 6.55 14.26
N LYS A 157 4.08 6.33 14.19
CA LYS A 157 4.81 6.34 12.91
C LYS A 157 5.07 4.92 12.42
N LYS A 158 4.40 4.52 11.35
CA LYS A 158 4.69 3.33 10.52
C LYS A 158 6.01 3.51 9.74
N THR A 159 7.10 3.81 10.42
CA THR A 159 8.42 3.78 9.79
C THR A 159 8.93 2.36 9.97
N GLY A 160 8.87 1.62 8.87
CA GLY A 160 9.04 0.19 8.88
C GLY A 160 10.44 -0.24 9.25
N TYR A 161 10.55 -1.06 10.27
CA TYR A 161 11.73 -1.87 10.58
C TYR A 161 12.12 -2.77 9.37
N TRP A 162 11.22 -2.93 8.38
CA TRP A 162 11.48 -3.56 7.09
C TRP A 162 12.70 -2.96 6.37
N GLN A 163 13.03 -1.69 6.61
CA GLN A 163 14.22 -1.06 6.06
C GLN A 163 15.53 -1.76 6.48
N LYS A 164 15.53 -2.47 7.62
CA LYS A 164 16.67 -3.32 8.00
C LYS A 164 16.94 -4.41 6.95
N TYR A 165 15.88 -5.02 6.43
CA TYR A 165 15.99 -6.06 5.40
C TYR A 165 16.44 -5.48 4.08
N VAL A 166 15.96 -4.30 3.73
CA VAL A 166 16.45 -3.56 2.55
C VAL A 166 17.94 -3.26 2.68
N MET A 167 18.41 -2.89 3.87
CA MET A 167 19.85 -2.74 4.12
C MET A 167 20.61 -4.05 3.91
N GLN A 168 20.06 -5.21 4.24
CA GLN A 168 20.71 -6.50 3.98
C GLN A 168 20.96 -6.71 2.49
N PHE A 169 20.00 -6.40 1.60
CA PHE A 169 20.20 -6.44 0.16
C PHE A 169 21.31 -5.48 -0.29
N ASP A 170 21.32 -4.25 0.20
CA ASP A 170 22.32 -3.25 -0.17
C ASP A 170 23.72 -3.66 0.32
N PHE A 171 23.83 -4.21 1.53
CA PHE A 171 25.11 -4.71 2.09
C PHE A 171 25.61 -5.92 1.30
N LYS A 172 24.74 -6.90 0.99
CA LYS A 172 25.09 -8.06 0.17
C LYS A 172 25.57 -7.60 -1.20
N ARG A 173 24.85 -6.69 -1.85
CA ARG A 173 25.25 -6.12 -3.14
C ARG A 173 26.60 -5.42 -3.06
N ALA A 174 26.84 -4.59 -2.05
CA ALA A 174 28.13 -3.91 -1.88
C ALA A 174 29.27 -4.92 -1.69
N TRP A 175 29.04 -6.00 -0.94
CA TRP A 175 30.01 -7.07 -0.77
C TRP A 175 30.29 -7.82 -2.07
N GLU A 176 29.27 -8.20 -2.83
CA GLU A 176 29.40 -8.84 -4.15
C GLU A 176 30.16 -7.93 -5.13
N GLN A 177 29.76 -6.65 -5.19
CA GLN A 177 30.43 -5.64 -6.03
C GLN A 177 31.87 -5.37 -5.60
N SER A 178 32.24 -5.61 -4.35
CA SER A 178 33.62 -5.45 -3.88
C SER A 178 34.59 -6.53 -4.41
N GLN A 179 34.10 -7.65 -4.92
CA GLN A 179 34.94 -8.76 -5.36
C GLN A 179 35.66 -8.48 -6.68
N PHE A 180 35.28 -7.43 -7.42
CA PHE A 180 35.90 -7.02 -8.69
C PHE A 180 35.91 -5.49 -8.80
N PRO A 181 36.88 -4.88 -9.52
CA PRO A 181 36.99 -3.41 -9.60
C PRO A 181 36.03 -2.76 -10.60
N GLU A 182 35.60 -3.48 -11.67
CA GLU A 182 34.84 -2.90 -12.77
C GLU A 182 33.38 -2.64 -12.36
N ILE A 183 32.75 -1.62 -12.98
CA ILE A 183 31.32 -1.43 -12.94
C ILE A 183 30.69 -2.30 -14.03
N ARG A 184 30.03 -3.38 -13.63
CA ARG A 184 29.30 -4.25 -14.55
C ARG A 184 27.84 -3.81 -14.58
N ARG A 185 27.38 -3.42 -15.76
CA ARG A 185 25.98 -3.08 -16.01
C ARG A 185 25.43 -3.94 -17.12
N PRO A 186 24.15 -4.30 -17.13
CA PRO A 186 23.54 -4.93 -18.27
C PRO A 186 23.74 -4.06 -19.52
N SER A 187 24.34 -4.61 -20.56
CA SER A 187 24.39 -3.92 -21.86
C SER A 187 23.03 -4.09 -22.52
N ARG A 188 22.23 -3.01 -22.58
CA ARG A 188 20.92 -3.01 -23.19
C ARG A 188 20.95 -2.34 -24.54
N HIS A 189 20.43 -3.01 -25.55
CA HIS A 189 20.22 -2.45 -26.88
C HIS A 189 18.79 -1.88 -26.95
N LEU A 190 18.68 -0.57 -26.73
CA LEU A 190 17.41 0.14 -26.71
C LEU A 190 17.19 0.82 -28.06
N THR A 191 16.03 0.55 -28.68
CA THR A 191 15.70 1.08 -30.01
C THR A 191 14.33 1.74 -30.01
N ILE A 192 14.13 2.65 -30.95
CA ILE A 192 12.83 3.27 -31.23
C ILE A 192 12.36 2.77 -32.57
N CYS A 193 11.14 2.25 -32.64
CA CYS A 193 10.52 1.86 -33.88
C CYS A 193 10.39 3.06 -34.83
N ARG A 194 10.85 2.94 -36.07
CA ARG A 194 10.85 4.01 -37.07
C ARG A 194 9.89 3.74 -38.26
N ASN A 195 9.46 2.51 -38.46
CA ASN A 195 8.50 2.10 -39.46
C ASN A 195 8.00 0.68 -39.16
N SER A 196 7.02 0.22 -39.92
CA SER A 196 6.41 -1.12 -39.75
C SER A 196 7.38 -2.27 -39.97
N ASN A 197 8.31 -2.15 -40.95
CA ASN A 197 9.33 -3.17 -41.22
C ASN A 197 10.29 -3.32 -40.02
N HIS A 198 10.71 -2.21 -39.40
CA HIS A 198 11.57 -2.26 -38.21
C HIS A 198 10.92 -3.03 -37.08
N LEU A 199 9.61 -2.82 -36.82
CA LEU A 199 8.88 -3.60 -35.83
C LEU A 199 8.77 -5.08 -36.22
N TYR A 200 8.45 -5.36 -37.49
CA TYR A 200 8.38 -6.72 -38.01
C TYR A 200 9.68 -7.49 -37.84
N GLU A 201 10.82 -6.89 -38.19
CA GLU A 201 12.14 -7.50 -38.02
C GLU A 201 12.47 -7.74 -36.54
N PHE A 202 12.16 -6.77 -35.67
CA PHE A 202 12.35 -6.93 -34.23
C PHE A 202 11.54 -8.10 -33.66
N ILE A 203 10.27 -8.19 -33.98
CA ILE A 203 9.41 -9.29 -33.52
C ILE A 203 9.93 -10.63 -34.03
N ASN A 204 10.27 -10.73 -35.32
CA ASN A 204 10.71 -11.97 -35.95
C ASN A 204 12.08 -12.45 -35.44
N ALA A 205 12.93 -11.56 -34.93
CA ALA A 205 14.19 -11.95 -34.31
C ALA A 205 13.99 -12.84 -33.08
N PHE A 206 12.83 -12.73 -32.41
CA PHE A 206 12.52 -13.41 -31.13
C PHE A 206 11.38 -14.44 -31.23
N ILE A 207 10.43 -14.29 -32.14
CA ILE A 207 9.32 -15.24 -32.32
C ILE A 207 9.86 -16.66 -32.58
N GLY A 208 9.29 -17.66 -31.94
CA GLY A 208 9.74 -19.05 -31.96
C GLY A 208 10.97 -19.36 -31.12
N LYS A 209 11.73 -18.34 -30.66
CA LYS A 209 12.88 -18.50 -29.74
C LYS A 209 12.51 -18.11 -28.30
N LYS A 210 11.62 -17.17 -28.14
CA LYS A 210 11.11 -16.69 -26.85
C LYS A 210 9.59 -16.86 -26.81
N ASN A 211 9.06 -17.09 -25.64
CA ASN A 211 7.63 -17.27 -25.39
C ASN A 211 7.05 -16.23 -24.43
N LYS A 212 7.85 -15.25 -24.04
CA LYS A 212 7.45 -14.12 -23.19
C LYS A 212 7.83 -12.80 -23.85
N VAL A 213 6.99 -11.79 -23.67
CA VAL A 213 7.29 -10.41 -24.04
C VAL A 213 6.83 -9.48 -22.93
N SER A 214 7.71 -8.60 -22.47
CA SER A 214 7.36 -7.51 -21.57
C SER A 214 6.69 -6.41 -22.36
N VAL A 215 5.59 -5.89 -21.84
CA VAL A 215 4.80 -4.79 -22.40
C VAL A 215 4.65 -3.72 -21.34
N ASP A 216 4.95 -2.48 -21.70
CA ASP A 216 4.84 -1.29 -20.87
C ASP A 216 4.36 -0.12 -21.71
N ILE A 217 3.58 0.81 -21.17
CA ILE A 217 3.16 2.02 -21.89
C ILE A 217 3.62 3.28 -21.19
N GLU A 218 3.88 4.32 -22.01
CA GLU A 218 3.96 5.68 -21.52
C GLU A 218 2.79 6.52 -22.01
N ALA A 219 2.29 7.38 -21.15
CA ALA A 219 1.12 8.20 -21.45
C ALA A 219 1.40 9.71 -21.22
N ILE A 220 0.97 10.54 -22.16
CA ILE A 220 0.94 11.99 -22.02
C ILE A 220 -0.52 12.42 -21.87
N HIS A 221 -0.86 13.12 -20.79
CA HIS A 221 -2.24 13.51 -20.48
C HIS A 221 -3.26 12.35 -20.54
N CYS A 222 -2.87 11.19 -20.00
CA CYS A 222 -3.66 9.95 -20.01
C CYS A 222 -3.83 9.25 -21.36
N ILE A 223 -3.24 9.76 -22.44
CA ILE A 223 -3.25 9.12 -23.77
C ILE A 223 -1.97 8.29 -23.88
N PRO A 224 -2.06 6.95 -24.06
CA PRO A 224 -0.89 6.14 -24.35
C PRO A 224 -0.22 6.64 -25.63
N VAL A 225 1.07 6.95 -25.55
CA VAL A 225 1.82 7.49 -26.71
C VAL A 225 2.76 6.48 -27.33
N CYS A 226 3.18 5.48 -26.55
CA CYS A 226 4.01 4.38 -27.05
C CYS A 226 3.80 3.09 -26.26
N ILE A 227 4.25 2.00 -26.85
CA ILE A 227 4.35 0.68 -26.23
C ILE A 227 5.80 0.23 -26.25
N GLY A 228 6.35 -0.08 -25.08
CA GLY A 228 7.65 -0.73 -24.92
C GLY A 228 7.51 -2.23 -25.04
N LEU A 229 8.42 -2.86 -25.77
CA LEU A 229 8.50 -4.31 -25.96
C LEU A 229 9.90 -4.80 -25.62
N ALA A 230 10.00 -5.89 -24.84
CA ALA A 230 11.25 -6.61 -24.62
C ALA A 230 11.00 -8.11 -24.50
N PHE A 231 11.73 -8.90 -25.31
CA PHE A 231 11.67 -10.38 -25.26
C PHE A 231 12.75 -10.98 -24.36
N ASP A 232 13.71 -10.18 -24.00
CA ASP A 232 14.77 -10.49 -23.03
C ASP A 232 15.23 -9.19 -22.35
N LYS A 233 16.10 -9.33 -21.34
CA LYS A 233 16.63 -8.20 -20.60
C LYS A 233 17.64 -7.32 -21.35
N TYR A 234 18.05 -7.72 -22.54
CA TYR A 234 19.11 -7.04 -23.31
C TYR A 234 18.59 -6.20 -24.48
N SER A 235 17.40 -6.52 -25.02
CA SER A 235 16.89 -5.93 -26.24
C SER A 235 15.48 -5.37 -26.05
N GLY A 236 15.35 -4.05 -26.08
CA GLY A 236 14.09 -3.35 -25.96
C GLY A 236 13.79 -2.42 -27.12
N MET A 237 12.53 -2.35 -27.49
CA MET A 237 12.03 -1.44 -28.50
C MET A 237 10.83 -0.66 -27.99
N SER A 238 10.85 0.67 -28.12
CA SER A 238 9.64 1.47 -27.93
C SER A 238 8.98 1.77 -29.27
N VAL A 239 7.68 1.53 -29.33
CA VAL A 239 6.86 1.63 -30.52
C VAL A 239 5.89 2.79 -30.39
N PRO A 240 6.09 3.93 -31.11
CA PRO A 240 5.14 5.03 -31.12
C PRO A 240 3.79 4.59 -31.66
N LEU A 241 2.71 5.04 -31.00
CA LEU A 241 1.32 4.73 -31.41
C LEU A 241 0.71 5.79 -32.33
N TRP A 242 1.30 6.99 -32.38
CA TRP A 242 0.78 8.15 -33.06
C TRP A 242 1.88 8.92 -33.78
N GLY A 243 1.55 9.58 -34.91
CA GLY A 243 2.39 10.64 -35.46
C GLY A 243 2.27 11.90 -34.61
N HIS A 244 1.03 12.34 -34.35
CA HIS A 244 0.70 13.48 -33.52
C HIS A 244 -0.44 13.14 -32.56
N THR A 245 -0.39 13.74 -31.35
CA THR A 245 -1.55 13.86 -30.45
C THR A 245 -2.03 15.31 -30.46
N ASP A 246 -3.11 15.60 -29.76
CA ASP A 246 -3.64 16.96 -29.55
C ASP A 246 -2.67 17.90 -28.83
N VAL A 247 -1.63 17.37 -28.18
CA VAL A 247 -0.68 18.14 -27.36
C VAL A 247 0.74 18.19 -27.90
N CYS A 248 1.21 17.14 -28.59
CA CYS A 248 2.58 17.11 -29.13
C CYS A 248 2.76 16.10 -30.24
N LYS A 249 3.85 16.26 -31.00
CA LYS A 249 4.34 15.30 -31.99
C LYS A 249 5.01 14.14 -31.28
N ILE A 250 4.67 12.90 -31.67
CA ILE A 250 5.21 11.67 -31.10
C ILE A 250 6.22 11.02 -32.06
N SER A 251 5.90 10.97 -33.36
CA SER A 251 6.79 10.36 -34.35
C SER A 251 6.66 11.01 -35.72
N ASP A 252 7.61 10.67 -36.62
CA ASP A 252 7.54 10.98 -38.06
C ASP A 252 7.06 9.80 -38.90
N ILE A 253 6.49 8.76 -38.26
CA ILE A 253 6.01 7.56 -38.94
C ILE A 253 4.76 7.91 -39.77
N PRO A 254 4.71 7.61 -41.06
CA PRO A 254 3.52 7.83 -41.89
C PRO A 254 2.31 7.04 -41.37
N ASP A 255 1.11 7.56 -41.55
CA ASP A 255 -0.15 6.93 -41.09
C ASP A 255 -0.34 5.50 -41.59
N VAL A 256 0.09 5.21 -42.85
CA VAL A 256 0.04 3.84 -43.39
C VAL A 256 0.93 2.88 -42.61
N ASP A 257 2.13 3.31 -42.24
CA ASP A 257 3.03 2.52 -41.41
C ASP A 257 2.50 2.40 -39.95
N LEU A 258 1.90 3.47 -39.41
CA LEU A 258 1.25 3.41 -38.08
C LEU A 258 0.11 2.38 -38.09
N ALA A 259 -0.75 2.36 -39.11
CA ALA A 259 -1.81 1.37 -39.21
C ALA A 259 -1.23 -0.06 -39.27
N GLN A 260 -0.16 -0.27 -40.02
CA GLN A 260 0.55 -1.56 -40.09
C GLN A 260 1.17 -1.95 -38.75
N ILE A 261 1.76 -1.00 -38.02
CA ILE A 261 2.30 -1.19 -36.66
C ILE A 261 1.19 -1.66 -35.71
N TRP A 262 0.00 -1.04 -35.75
CA TRP A 262 -1.12 -1.46 -34.91
C TRP A 262 -1.58 -2.88 -35.20
N ILE A 263 -1.59 -3.29 -36.50
CA ILE A 263 -1.89 -4.66 -36.91
C ILE A 263 -0.84 -5.62 -36.37
N LEU A 264 0.45 -5.32 -36.51
CA LEU A 264 1.55 -6.17 -36.01
C LEU A 264 1.50 -6.33 -34.49
N LEU A 265 1.24 -5.25 -33.74
CA LEU A 265 1.07 -5.30 -32.29
C LEU A 265 -0.13 -6.17 -31.92
N SER A 266 -1.28 -6.01 -32.59
CA SER A 266 -2.47 -6.83 -32.36
C SER A 266 -2.19 -8.31 -32.62
N GLN A 267 -1.48 -8.64 -33.70
CA GLN A 267 -1.07 -10.00 -34.02
C GLN A 267 -0.15 -10.58 -32.94
N LEU A 268 0.84 -9.80 -32.49
CA LEU A 268 1.75 -10.22 -31.41
C LEU A 268 0.97 -10.56 -30.15
N PHE A 269 0.05 -9.68 -29.72
CA PHE A 269 -0.72 -9.85 -28.50
C PHE A 269 -1.73 -11.03 -28.56
N HIS A 270 -2.15 -11.44 -29.76
CA HIS A 270 -3.02 -12.61 -29.97
C HIS A 270 -2.25 -13.90 -30.29
N THR A 271 -0.92 -13.85 -30.38
CA THR A 271 -0.12 -15.06 -30.63
C THR A 271 -0.24 -16.03 -29.45
N GLN A 272 -0.80 -17.23 -29.68
CA GLN A 272 -1.10 -18.21 -28.62
C GLN A 272 0.13 -18.66 -27.81
N SER A 273 1.30 -18.72 -28.45
CA SER A 273 2.54 -19.08 -27.81
C SER A 273 3.20 -17.94 -27.02
N MET A 274 2.69 -16.71 -27.15
CA MET A 274 3.28 -15.52 -26.53
C MET A 274 2.57 -15.19 -25.21
N ARG A 275 3.36 -15.03 -24.15
CA ARG A 275 2.92 -14.70 -22.80
C ARG A 275 3.32 -13.27 -22.46
N ILE A 276 2.35 -12.43 -22.17
CA ILE A 276 2.58 -11.02 -21.80
C ILE A 276 3.00 -10.94 -20.35
N ILE A 277 4.06 -10.20 -20.09
CA ILE A 277 4.50 -9.80 -18.75
C ILE A 277 4.52 -8.28 -18.64
N GLY A 278 4.30 -7.75 -17.43
CA GLY A 278 4.33 -6.33 -17.19
C GLY A 278 4.57 -5.98 -15.72
N GLN A 279 4.48 -4.70 -15.41
CA GLN A 279 4.63 -4.17 -14.05
C GLN A 279 3.39 -3.32 -13.72
N ASN A 280 2.54 -3.75 -12.77
CA ASN A 280 1.24 -3.13 -12.52
C ASN A 280 0.39 -3.07 -13.81
N PHE A 281 0.44 -4.14 -14.55
CA PHE A 281 -0.06 -4.24 -15.92
C PHE A 281 -1.57 -4.01 -16.04
N LYS A 282 -2.31 -4.08 -14.97
CA LYS A 282 -3.74 -3.72 -14.95
C LYS A 282 -3.99 -2.28 -15.46
N TYR A 283 -3.07 -1.36 -15.16
CA TYR A 283 -3.13 0.02 -15.66
C TYR A 283 -2.93 0.07 -17.19
N ASP A 284 -1.96 -0.66 -17.71
CA ASP A 284 -1.63 -0.72 -19.13
C ASP A 284 -2.74 -1.44 -19.91
N ASP A 285 -3.20 -2.56 -19.40
CA ASP A 285 -4.29 -3.36 -20.00
C ASP A 285 -5.58 -2.55 -20.14
N ASP A 286 -6.01 -1.81 -19.10
CA ASP A 286 -7.20 -0.95 -19.20
C ASP A 286 -7.05 0.08 -20.33
N LYS A 287 -5.92 0.76 -20.41
CA LYS A 287 -5.68 1.79 -21.43
C LYS A 287 -5.56 1.21 -22.84
N LEU A 288 -4.86 0.10 -22.99
CA LEU A 288 -4.68 -0.57 -24.27
C LEU A 288 -6.00 -1.16 -24.80
N ARG A 289 -6.84 -1.73 -23.93
CA ARG A 289 -8.21 -2.19 -24.33
C ARG A 289 -9.08 -1.04 -24.81
N ARG A 290 -8.98 0.13 -24.23
CA ARG A 290 -9.70 1.33 -24.71
C ARG A 290 -9.24 1.81 -26.07
N LEU A 291 -8.01 1.47 -26.48
CA LEU A 291 -7.51 1.67 -27.83
C LEU A 291 -7.86 0.51 -28.79
N GLY A 292 -8.53 -0.53 -28.31
CA GLY A 292 -8.93 -1.69 -29.10
C GLY A 292 -7.94 -2.86 -29.07
N PHE A 293 -6.83 -2.76 -28.34
CA PHE A 293 -5.94 -3.90 -28.14
C PHE A 293 -6.52 -4.88 -27.13
N THR A 294 -6.37 -6.17 -27.41
CA THR A 294 -6.71 -7.26 -26.48
C THR A 294 -5.58 -8.27 -26.45
N PHE A 295 -5.52 -9.04 -25.36
CA PHE A 295 -4.43 -9.97 -25.12
C PHE A 295 -4.95 -11.40 -25.05
N HIS A 296 -4.27 -12.34 -25.72
CA HIS A 296 -4.58 -13.76 -25.58
C HIS A 296 -4.27 -14.26 -24.16
N SER A 297 -3.14 -13.86 -23.58
CA SER A 297 -2.72 -14.29 -22.25
C SER A 297 -1.86 -13.23 -21.56
N ILE A 298 -2.39 -12.64 -20.49
CA ILE A 298 -1.59 -11.89 -19.53
C ILE A 298 -1.07 -12.89 -18.51
N PHE A 299 0.24 -13.15 -18.55
CA PHE A 299 0.84 -14.26 -17.85
C PHE A 299 1.44 -13.88 -16.51
N SER A 300 2.09 -12.71 -16.43
CA SER A 300 2.83 -12.31 -15.25
C SER A 300 2.83 -10.80 -15.04
N ASP A 301 2.77 -10.40 -13.77
CA ASP A 301 2.91 -9.01 -13.32
C ASP A 301 3.94 -8.98 -12.18
N THR A 302 5.05 -8.26 -12.40
CA THR A 302 6.17 -8.18 -11.46
C THR A 302 5.81 -7.48 -10.15
N MET A 303 4.81 -6.57 -10.15
CA MET A 303 4.26 -5.99 -8.92
C MET A 303 3.52 -7.06 -8.09
N LEU A 304 2.70 -7.87 -8.74
CA LEU A 304 1.96 -8.95 -8.08
C LEU A 304 2.91 -10.08 -7.61
N LYS A 305 3.99 -10.37 -8.36
CA LYS A 305 5.05 -11.28 -7.90
C LYS A 305 5.73 -10.77 -6.65
N SER A 306 6.18 -9.50 -6.64
CA SER A 306 6.77 -8.87 -5.46
C SER A 306 5.85 -8.95 -4.25
N PHE A 307 4.57 -8.65 -4.44
CA PHE A 307 3.57 -8.77 -3.38
C PHE A 307 3.43 -10.21 -2.88
N THR A 308 3.47 -11.19 -3.77
CA THR A 308 3.34 -12.61 -3.42
C THR A 308 4.55 -13.11 -2.63
N ILE A 309 5.76 -12.65 -3.01
CA ILE A 309 7.03 -13.02 -2.37
C ILE A 309 7.20 -12.32 -1.02
N SER A 310 6.96 -11.01 -0.98
CA SER A 310 7.19 -10.16 0.21
C SER A 310 6.18 -9.04 0.32
N PRO A 311 4.99 -9.28 0.86
CA PRO A 311 3.90 -8.29 0.88
C PRO A 311 4.18 -7.05 1.74
N GLU A 312 5.23 -7.07 2.56
CA GLU A 312 5.64 -5.92 3.40
C GLU A 312 6.61 -4.96 2.70
N LEU A 313 7.22 -5.38 1.61
CA LEU A 313 8.18 -4.57 0.87
C LEU A 313 7.47 -3.74 -0.22
N PRO A 314 8.07 -2.61 -0.64
CA PRO A 314 7.54 -1.86 -1.78
C PRO A 314 7.53 -2.71 -3.05
N THR A 315 6.46 -2.61 -3.84
CA THR A 315 6.25 -3.41 -5.05
C THR A 315 6.43 -2.62 -6.35
N ASN A 316 6.82 -1.32 -6.25
CA ASN A 316 7.00 -0.48 -7.44
C ASN A 316 8.27 -0.84 -8.21
N LEU A 317 8.29 -0.50 -9.51
CA LEU A 317 9.40 -0.84 -10.41
C LEU A 317 10.76 -0.30 -9.93
N ALA A 318 10.80 0.91 -9.37
CA ALA A 318 12.05 1.50 -8.87
C ALA A 318 12.69 0.67 -7.73
N PHE A 319 11.85 0.18 -6.82
CA PHE A 319 12.30 -0.70 -5.73
C PHE A 319 12.77 -2.05 -6.29
N ASN A 320 11.97 -2.68 -7.14
CA ASN A 320 12.32 -3.95 -7.77
C ASN A 320 13.60 -3.85 -8.61
N THR A 321 13.77 -2.78 -9.38
CA THR A 321 15.03 -2.50 -10.10
C THR A 321 16.21 -2.52 -9.13
N SER A 322 16.08 -1.83 -8.00
CA SER A 322 17.19 -1.71 -7.04
C SER A 322 17.49 -2.99 -6.25
N THR A 323 16.59 -3.95 -6.23
CA THR A 323 16.76 -5.22 -5.49
C THR A 323 17.10 -6.40 -6.41
N HIS A 324 16.55 -6.44 -7.61
CA HIS A 324 16.64 -7.59 -8.51
C HIS A 324 17.55 -7.38 -9.74
N THR A 325 18.04 -6.15 -9.99
CA THR A 325 18.88 -5.84 -11.15
C THR A 325 20.10 -5.02 -10.77
N ASP A 326 21.11 -4.97 -11.64
CA ASP A 326 22.25 -4.07 -11.52
C ASP A 326 22.02 -2.71 -12.22
N GLU A 327 20.80 -2.45 -12.69
CA GLU A 327 20.44 -1.17 -13.29
C GLU A 327 20.41 -0.07 -12.21
N PRO A 328 21.12 1.06 -12.38
CA PRO A 328 21.02 2.18 -11.43
C PRO A 328 19.65 2.83 -11.52
N TYR A 329 19.30 3.61 -10.50
CA TYR A 329 18.06 4.38 -10.50
C TYR A 329 17.99 5.35 -11.70
N TYR A 330 16.94 5.26 -12.48
CA TYR A 330 16.71 6.09 -13.68
C TYR A 330 15.27 6.65 -13.76
N LYS A 331 14.42 6.34 -12.80
CA LYS A 331 12.99 6.68 -12.87
C LYS A 331 12.67 8.19 -12.91
N GLU A 332 13.63 9.05 -12.58
CA GLU A 332 13.44 10.50 -12.73
C GLU A 332 13.30 10.91 -14.20
N GLU A 333 13.93 10.17 -15.12
CA GLU A 333 13.84 10.43 -16.56
C GLU A 333 12.38 10.43 -17.06
N GLY A 334 11.55 9.49 -16.57
CA GLY A 334 10.12 9.45 -16.89
C GLY A 334 9.26 10.37 -16.02
N LEU A 335 9.49 10.39 -14.70
CA LEU A 335 8.69 11.19 -13.75
C LEU A 335 8.81 12.70 -13.96
N GLU A 336 9.96 13.19 -14.40
CA GLU A 336 10.22 14.60 -14.66
C GLU A 336 10.07 14.97 -16.14
N PHE A 337 9.62 14.02 -16.99
CA PHE A 337 9.41 14.27 -18.40
C PHE A 337 8.33 15.32 -18.62
N ASP A 338 8.67 16.36 -19.36
CA ASP A 338 7.77 17.42 -19.85
C ASP A 338 8.00 17.56 -21.35
N TYR A 339 7.03 17.14 -22.16
CA TYR A 339 7.08 17.18 -23.63
C TYR A 339 7.40 18.57 -24.21
N ARG A 340 7.29 19.65 -23.41
CA ARG A 340 7.65 21.01 -23.80
C ARG A 340 9.12 21.34 -23.60
N LYS A 341 9.86 20.51 -22.84
CA LYS A 341 11.25 20.74 -22.44
C LYS A 341 12.20 19.65 -22.88
N HIS A 342 11.71 18.42 -22.98
CA HIS A 342 12.50 17.23 -23.27
C HIS A 342 12.14 16.68 -24.66
N LYS A 343 13.06 15.93 -25.26
CA LYS A 343 12.80 15.25 -26.54
C LYS A 343 11.91 14.04 -26.30
N ILE A 344 11.00 13.78 -27.21
CA ILE A 344 10.13 12.62 -27.13
C ILE A 344 10.93 11.30 -27.16
N ASP A 345 12.04 11.27 -27.89
CA ASP A 345 12.95 10.11 -27.99
C ASP A 345 13.48 9.70 -26.61
N ASP A 346 13.67 10.64 -25.67
CA ASP A 346 14.09 10.34 -24.29
C ASP A 346 13.03 9.51 -23.56
N LEU A 347 11.75 9.86 -23.73
CA LEU A 347 10.62 9.08 -23.17
C LEU A 347 10.52 7.71 -23.84
N LEU A 348 10.70 7.62 -25.14
CA LEU A 348 10.64 6.36 -25.88
C LEU A 348 11.77 5.40 -25.45
N LEU A 349 12.99 5.90 -25.30
CA LEU A 349 14.13 5.10 -24.83
C LEU A 349 13.95 4.68 -23.36
N TYR A 350 13.39 5.55 -22.53
CA TYR A 350 13.00 5.23 -21.16
C TYR A 350 12.01 4.08 -21.12
N ASN A 351 10.94 4.11 -21.92
CA ASN A 351 9.92 3.06 -22.03
C ASN A 351 10.53 1.71 -22.52
N ALA A 352 11.44 1.73 -23.51
CA ALA A 352 12.14 0.53 -23.94
C ALA A 352 13.02 -0.07 -22.82
N ARG A 353 13.65 0.79 -21.98
CA ARG A 353 14.42 0.36 -20.82
C ARG A 353 13.53 -0.29 -19.76
N ASP A 354 12.36 0.30 -19.47
CA ASP A 354 11.41 -0.23 -18.50
C ASP A 354 10.97 -1.65 -18.87
N SER A 355 10.72 -1.90 -20.15
CA SER A 355 10.38 -3.23 -20.66
C SER A 355 11.50 -4.24 -20.44
N CYS A 356 12.78 -3.87 -20.73
CA CYS A 356 13.94 -4.74 -20.48
C CYS A 356 14.12 -5.05 -18.99
N VAL A 357 14.01 -4.01 -18.14
CA VAL A 357 14.15 -4.14 -16.68
C VAL A 357 13.04 -5.01 -16.11
N THR A 358 11.81 -4.85 -16.58
CA THR A 358 10.66 -5.68 -16.18
C THR A 358 10.88 -7.15 -16.52
N THR A 359 11.48 -7.46 -17.69
CA THR A 359 11.84 -8.83 -18.07
C THR A 359 12.90 -9.41 -17.13
N GLU A 360 13.94 -8.65 -16.79
CA GLU A 360 14.99 -9.09 -15.87
C GLU A 360 14.42 -9.36 -14.46
N ILE A 361 13.56 -8.49 -13.96
CA ILE A 361 12.89 -8.65 -12.66
C ILE A 361 12.01 -9.92 -12.67
N ASP A 362 11.21 -10.14 -13.74
CA ASP A 362 10.35 -11.33 -13.87
C ASP A 362 11.18 -12.63 -13.81
N GLU A 363 12.37 -12.66 -14.43
CA GLU A 363 13.27 -13.82 -14.40
C GLU A 363 13.77 -14.12 -12.97
N VAL A 364 14.18 -13.09 -12.22
CA VAL A 364 14.68 -13.28 -10.83
C VAL A 364 13.56 -13.69 -9.89
N GLN A 365 12.43 -13.02 -9.94
CA GLN A 365 11.26 -13.33 -9.11
C GLN A 365 10.67 -14.72 -9.37
N GLU A 366 10.86 -15.27 -10.57
CA GLU A 366 10.47 -16.65 -10.89
C GLU A 366 11.22 -17.68 -10.02
N GLY A 367 12.52 -17.44 -9.78
CA GLY A 367 13.33 -18.24 -8.87
C GLY A 367 12.86 -18.12 -7.41
N GLU A 368 12.58 -16.89 -6.96
CA GLU A 368 12.10 -16.63 -5.59
C GLU A 368 10.72 -17.26 -5.30
N LEU A 369 9.82 -17.23 -6.29
CA LEU A 369 8.53 -17.94 -6.18
C LEU A 369 8.70 -19.44 -6.05
N ASP A 370 9.69 -20.02 -6.74
CA ASP A 370 10.00 -21.44 -6.68
C ASP A 370 10.55 -21.84 -5.33
N GLU A 371 11.53 -21.09 -4.82
CA GLU A 371 12.12 -21.30 -3.50
C GLU A 371 11.09 -21.27 -2.37
N LEU A 372 10.07 -20.41 -2.47
CA LEU A 372 8.98 -20.28 -1.49
C LEU A 372 7.82 -21.29 -1.73
N GLY A 373 7.83 -22.05 -2.85
CA GLY A 373 6.73 -22.95 -3.23
C GLY A 373 5.44 -22.21 -3.58
N LEU A 374 5.55 -20.98 -4.15
CA LEU A 374 4.41 -20.09 -4.41
C LEU A 374 4.02 -19.98 -5.89
N LYS A 375 4.70 -20.70 -6.81
CA LYS A 375 4.39 -20.59 -8.25
C LYS A 375 2.93 -20.88 -8.58
N LYS A 376 2.39 -21.99 -8.08
CA LYS A 376 0.98 -22.32 -8.32
C LYS A 376 0.02 -21.32 -7.70
N PHE A 377 0.30 -20.81 -6.50
CA PHE A 377 -0.50 -19.77 -5.88
C PHE A 377 -0.48 -18.50 -6.71
N PHE A 378 0.68 -18.09 -7.20
CA PHE A 378 0.81 -16.90 -8.04
C PHE A 378 0.04 -17.06 -9.36
N TYR A 379 0.33 -18.11 -10.15
CA TYR A 379 -0.25 -18.23 -11.49
C TYR A 379 -1.73 -18.60 -11.48
N ASN A 380 -2.16 -19.47 -10.56
CA ASN A 380 -3.52 -20.01 -10.56
C ASN A 380 -4.50 -19.21 -9.69
N PHE A 381 -4.01 -18.28 -8.86
CA PHE A 381 -4.87 -17.45 -8.02
C PHE A 381 -4.56 -15.94 -8.12
N ILE A 382 -3.32 -15.52 -7.86
CA ILE A 382 -2.98 -14.08 -7.81
C ILE A 382 -3.15 -13.43 -9.19
N MET A 383 -2.75 -14.09 -10.27
CA MET A 383 -2.93 -13.58 -11.63
C MET A 383 -4.40 -13.50 -12.06
N GLU A 384 -5.28 -14.33 -11.51
CA GLU A 384 -6.73 -14.22 -11.73
C GLU A 384 -7.30 -12.91 -11.17
N LEU A 385 -6.67 -12.33 -10.13
CA LEU A 385 -7.09 -11.06 -9.55
C LEU A 385 -6.95 -9.89 -10.53
N HIS A 386 -6.06 -9.97 -11.52
CA HIS A 386 -5.95 -8.97 -12.59
C HIS A 386 -7.31 -8.78 -13.30
N ASN A 387 -7.85 -9.86 -13.87
CA ASN A 387 -9.13 -9.83 -14.57
C ASN A 387 -10.32 -9.60 -13.61
N PHE A 388 -10.23 -10.07 -12.37
CA PHE A 388 -11.25 -9.87 -11.36
C PHE A 388 -11.43 -8.39 -11.02
N TYR A 389 -10.34 -7.67 -10.72
CA TYR A 389 -10.43 -6.25 -10.42
C TYR A 389 -10.71 -5.39 -11.64
N LEU A 390 -10.14 -5.70 -12.80
CA LEU A 390 -10.47 -4.99 -14.03
C LEU A 390 -11.97 -5.08 -14.35
N HIS A 391 -12.59 -6.24 -14.14
CA HIS A 391 -14.04 -6.41 -14.27
C HIS A 391 -14.83 -5.51 -13.30
N ILE A 392 -14.46 -5.48 -12.02
CA ILE A 392 -15.12 -4.64 -11.02
C ILE A 392 -14.99 -3.15 -11.39
N GLU A 393 -13.79 -2.73 -11.77
CA GLU A 393 -13.48 -1.35 -12.13
C GLU A 393 -14.26 -0.87 -13.36
N ASN A 394 -14.48 -1.76 -14.33
CA ASN A 394 -15.21 -1.42 -15.56
C ASN A 394 -16.72 -1.30 -15.36
N ASN A 395 -17.32 -2.04 -14.43
CA ASN A 395 -18.76 -2.02 -14.20
C ASN A 395 -19.24 -0.64 -13.72
N GLY A 396 -18.65 -0.09 -12.67
CA GLY A 396 -19.02 1.21 -12.10
C GLY A 396 -20.47 1.29 -11.60
N PHE A 397 -20.77 2.23 -10.72
CA PHE A 397 -22.09 2.43 -10.12
C PHE A 397 -22.84 3.56 -10.81
N LEU A 398 -24.07 3.30 -11.25
CA LEU A 398 -24.95 4.34 -11.76
C LEU A 398 -25.30 5.34 -10.65
N VAL A 399 -25.27 6.62 -10.97
CA VAL A 399 -25.50 7.72 -10.03
C VAL A 399 -26.84 8.39 -10.30
N ASP A 400 -27.66 8.51 -9.25
CA ASP A 400 -28.81 9.41 -9.26
C ASP A 400 -28.29 10.85 -9.19
N GLU A 401 -28.03 11.45 -10.35
CA GLU A 401 -27.42 12.76 -10.49
C GLU A 401 -28.25 13.90 -9.86
N PRO A 402 -29.57 13.97 -10.05
CA PRO A 402 -30.43 14.93 -9.36
C PRO A 402 -30.28 14.89 -7.85
N LYS A 403 -30.31 13.69 -7.25
CA LYS A 403 -30.13 13.48 -5.83
C LYS A 403 -28.74 13.88 -5.37
N ARG A 404 -27.68 13.47 -6.08
CA ARG A 404 -26.30 13.85 -5.79
C ARG A 404 -26.11 15.36 -5.75
N MET A 405 -26.66 16.08 -6.72
CA MET A 405 -26.57 17.54 -6.79
C MET A 405 -27.33 18.23 -5.65
N SER A 406 -28.50 17.74 -5.29
CA SER A 406 -29.28 18.24 -4.14
C SER A 406 -28.51 18.07 -2.83
N LEU A 407 -27.87 16.89 -2.64
CA LEU A 407 -27.05 16.64 -1.45
C LEU A 407 -25.78 17.48 -1.43
N LEU A 408 -25.14 17.70 -2.59
CA LEU A 408 -23.99 18.61 -2.69
C LEU A 408 -24.35 20.00 -2.19
N GLU A 409 -25.47 20.56 -2.64
CA GLU A 409 -25.95 21.87 -2.19
C GLU A 409 -26.25 21.88 -0.68
N LYS A 410 -26.93 20.84 -0.15
CA LYS A 410 -27.21 20.67 1.30
C LYS A 410 -25.94 20.73 2.13
N TYR A 411 -24.91 19.98 1.74
CA TYR A 411 -23.68 19.86 2.52
C TYR A 411 -22.73 21.05 2.36
N VAL A 412 -22.73 21.73 1.22
CA VAL A 412 -22.01 22.99 1.05
C VAL A 412 -22.58 24.06 2.00
N LYS A 413 -23.92 24.22 2.03
CA LYS A 413 -24.59 25.11 2.98
C LYS A 413 -24.32 24.74 4.45
N TRP A 414 -24.20 23.45 4.74
CA TRP A 414 -23.86 23.00 6.10
C TRP A 414 -22.42 23.38 6.48
N ASP A 415 -21.47 23.21 5.60
CA ASP A 415 -20.07 23.63 5.84
C ASP A 415 -19.98 25.16 6.04
N GLU A 416 -20.69 25.94 5.23
CA GLU A 416 -20.79 27.41 5.40
C GLU A 416 -21.32 27.78 6.78
N LYS A 417 -22.36 27.10 7.27
CA LYS A 417 -22.89 27.30 8.62
C LYS A 417 -21.87 26.97 9.71
N ILE A 418 -21.14 25.85 9.58
CA ILE A 418 -20.07 25.47 10.51
C ILE A 418 -18.99 26.55 10.56
N ARG A 419 -18.53 27.07 9.41
CA ARG A 419 -17.54 28.14 9.32
C ARG A 419 -18.02 29.43 9.98
N TYR A 420 -19.29 29.77 9.78
CA TYR A 420 -19.89 30.92 10.42
C TYR A 420 -19.95 30.77 11.95
N GLU A 421 -20.37 29.62 12.48
CA GLU A 421 -20.39 29.36 13.93
C GLU A 421 -18.95 29.40 14.50
N LEU A 422 -17.96 28.86 13.81
CA LEU A 422 -16.55 28.95 14.21
C LEU A 422 -16.08 30.39 14.25
N PHE A 423 -16.43 31.21 13.26
CA PHE A 423 -16.11 32.62 13.25
C PHE A 423 -16.72 33.35 14.46
N GLN A 424 -17.97 33.08 14.79
CA GLN A 424 -18.64 33.68 15.97
C GLN A 424 -17.95 33.31 17.30
N LEU A 425 -17.39 32.09 17.37
CA LEU A 425 -16.72 31.62 18.58
C LEU A 425 -15.24 32.04 18.68
N THR A 426 -14.56 32.30 17.56
CA THR A 426 -13.11 32.45 17.53
C THR A 426 -12.65 33.77 16.92
N GLU A 427 -13.56 34.54 16.30
CA GLU A 427 -13.27 35.71 15.46
C GLU A 427 -12.29 35.41 14.30
N HIS A 428 -12.10 34.13 13.99
CA HIS A 428 -11.24 33.65 12.90
C HIS A 428 -12.07 32.92 11.85
N PHE A 429 -11.96 33.36 10.59
CA PHE A 429 -12.64 32.68 9.48
C PHE A 429 -11.73 31.60 8.87
N PHE A 430 -12.21 30.37 8.82
CA PHE A 430 -11.50 29.26 8.17
C PHE A 430 -11.59 29.37 6.65
N HIS A 431 -10.46 29.62 6.00
CA HIS A 431 -10.38 29.81 4.55
C HIS A 431 -10.00 28.56 3.77
N THR A 432 -9.38 27.58 4.46
CA THR A 432 -8.88 26.37 3.80
C THR A 432 -9.96 25.31 3.65
N ASP A 433 -9.92 24.58 2.52
CA ASP A 433 -10.90 23.53 2.17
C ASP A 433 -10.82 22.44 3.19
N ASN A 434 -10.78 22.01 4.03
CA ASN A 434 -10.70 20.87 4.96
C ASN A 434 -10.10 21.25 6.33
N TYR A 435 -10.28 22.48 6.76
CA TYR A 435 -9.80 22.94 8.07
C TYR A 435 -8.34 22.53 8.29
N HIS A 436 -7.48 23.05 7.40
CA HIS A 436 -6.08 22.63 7.30
C HIS A 436 -5.35 22.70 8.64
N TRP A 437 -4.42 21.77 8.86
CA TRP A 437 -3.78 21.60 10.16
C TRP A 437 -3.09 22.85 10.71
N LYS A 438 -2.51 23.71 9.86
CA LYS A 438 -1.86 24.96 10.28
C LYS A 438 -2.88 25.94 10.85
N GLU A 439 -4.00 26.12 10.16
CA GLU A 439 -5.09 26.98 10.56
C GLU A 439 -5.78 26.46 11.82
N THR A 440 -6.05 25.15 11.87
CA THR A 440 -6.58 24.50 13.09
C THR A 440 -5.62 24.67 14.28
N SER A 441 -4.30 24.49 14.06
CA SER A 441 -3.29 24.66 15.11
C SER A 441 -3.25 26.09 15.63
N PHE A 442 -3.32 27.07 14.75
CA PHE A 442 -3.40 28.49 15.12
C PHE A 442 -4.61 28.77 16.00
N VAL A 443 -5.81 28.37 15.57
CA VAL A 443 -7.04 28.59 16.34
C VAL A 443 -6.98 27.91 17.72
N LEU A 444 -6.53 26.66 17.78
CA LEU A 444 -6.54 25.92 19.05
C LEU A 444 -5.46 26.40 20.03
N HIS A 445 -4.25 26.65 19.55
CA HIS A 445 -3.10 26.89 20.43
C HIS A 445 -2.81 28.38 20.63
N GLU A 446 -2.96 29.21 19.58
CA GLU A 446 -2.68 30.62 19.66
C GLU A 446 -3.89 31.44 20.12
N LEU A 447 -5.08 31.16 19.59
CA LEU A 447 -6.28 31.90 19.95
C LEU A 447 -6.93 31.36 21.25
N LEU A 448 -7.18 30.07 21.30
CA LEU A 448 -7.89 29.46 22.44
C LEU A 448 -6.98 29.00 23.58
N LYS A 449 -5.65 29.12 23.40
CA LYS A 449 -4.65 28.73 24.43
C LYS A 449 -4.83 27.29 24.96
N ILE A 450 -5.25 26.37 24.10
CA ILE A 450 -5.31 24.96 24.44
C ILE A 450 -3.88 24.42 24.44
N PRO A 451 -3.48 23.63 25.47
CA PRO A 451 -2.10 23.11 25.55
C PRO A 451 -1.66 22.39 24.26
N PHE A 452 -0.46 22.70 23.79
CA PHE A 452 0.09 22.13 22.57
C PHE A 452 0.22 20.61 22.69
N ARG A 453 -0.32 19.89 21.72
CA ARG A 453 -0.08 18.46 21.50
C ARG A 453 0.38 18.26 20.06
N GLN A 454 1.15 17.18 19.82
CA GLN A 454 1.69 16.92 18.49
C GLN A 454 0.56 16.67 17.47
N GLY A 455 0.34 17.62 16.58
CA GLY A 455 -0.60 17.53 15.47
C GLY A 455 -2.04 17.95 15.81
N THR A 456 -2.86 18.07 14.77
CA THR A 456 -4.30 18.40 14.83
C THR A 456 -5.14 17.33 14.15
N GLY A 457 -4.63 16.09 14.09
CA GLY A 457 -5.37 14.94 13.55
C GLY A 457 -6.62 14.62 14.36
N GLU A 458 -7.55 13.88 13.80
CA GLU A 458 -8.82 13.49 14.43
C GLU A 458 -8.61 12.83 15.80
N GLU A 459 -7.61 11.96 15.92
CA GLU A 459 -7.27 11.30 17.18
C GLU A 459 -6.83 12.29 18.26
N VAL A 460 -5.97 13.27 17.91
CA VAL A 460 -5.50 14.29 18.84
C VAL A 460 -6.65 15.21 19.31
N LEU A 461 -7.48 15.68 18.36
CA LEU A 461 -8.64 16.51 18.68
C LEU A 461 -9.63 15.77 19.57
N THR A 462 -9.80 14.51 19.32
CA THR A 462 -10.61 13.58 20.07
C THR A 462 -10.11 13.37 21.50
N GLN A 463 -8.80 13.22 21.70
CA GLN A 463 -8.20 13.13 23.04
C GLN A 463 -8.34 14.45 23.81
N LEU A 464 -8.24 15.58 23.13
CA LEU A 464 -8.49 16.90 23.75
C LEU A 464 -9.90 17.01 24.30
N LEU A 465 -10.92 16.54 23.55
CA LEU A 465 -12.32 16.51 24.01
C LEU A 465 -12.53 15.57 25.20
N GLY A 466 -11.82 14.44 25.25
CA GLY A 466 -12.03 13.41 26.27
C GLY A 466 -11.53 13.81 27.66
N ASN A 467 -10.31 14.35 27.76
CA ASN A 467 -9.58 14.42 29.03
C ASN A 467 -8.96 15.78 29.35
N VAL A 468 -8.90 16.72 28.42
CA VAL A 468 -8.09 17.93 28.57
C VAL A 468 -8.92 19.21 28.58
N VAL A 469 -9.89 19.31 27.68
CA VAL A 469 -10.69 20.52 27.50
C VAL A 469 -12.03 20.37 28.19
N LYS A 470 -12.22 21.10 29.30
CA LYS A 470 -13.48 21.12 30.06
C LYS A 470 -14.36 22.34 29.71
N ASP A 471 -13.75 23.40 29.22
CA ASP A 471 -14.44 24.61 28.82
C ASP A 471 -15.35 24.38 27.63
N GLU A 472 -16.62 24.78 27.77
CA GLU A 472 -17.67 24.48 26.79
C GLU A 472 -17.45 25.15 25.42
N LYS A 473 -17.00 26.42 25.41
CA LYS A 473 -16.66 27.14 24.19
C LYS A 473 -15.54 26.44 23.41
N ARG A 474 -14.45 26.07 24.12
CA ARG A 474 -13.31 25.37 23.52
C ARG A 474 -13.70 23.98 22.99
N ARG A 475 -14.52 23.27 23.74
CA ARG A 475 -15.10 21.98 23.30
C ARG A 475 -15.90 22.12 22.01
N LYS A 476 -16.81 23.10 21.97
CA LYS A 476 -17.66 23.38 20.80
C LYS A 476 -16.82 23.70 19.56
N VAL A 477 -15.76 24.47 19.69
CA VAL A 477 -14.86 24.76 18.57
C VAL A 477 -14.19 23.49 18.02
N ILE A 478 -13.70 22.59 18.89
CA ILE A 478 -13.09 21.32 18.45
C ILE A 478 -14.13 20.43 17.77
N GLU A 479 -15.34 20.34 18.30
CA GLU A 479 -16.45 19.57 17.73
C GLU A 479 -16.83 20.08 16.34
N LEU A 480 -16.95 21.39 16.16
CA LEU A 480 -17.25 22.02 14.86
C LEU A 480 -16.13 21.79 13.84
N ILE A 481 -14.87 21.83 14.25
CA ILE A 481 -13.72 21.50 13.36
C ILE A 481 -13.80 20.03 12.91
N LEU A 482 -14.10 19.13 13.81
CA LEU A 482 -14.23 17.69 13.49
C LEU A 482 -15.43 17.44 12.56
N GLU A 483 -16.56 18.10 12.83
CA GLU A 483 -17.75 18.01 11.99
C GLU A 483 -17.50 18.59 10.59
N GLY A 484 -16.90 19.78 10.49
CA GLY A 484 -16.55 20.40 9.23
C GLY A 484 -15.59 19.55 8.39
N ARG A 485 -14.60 18.93 9.01
CA ARG A 485 -13.71 17.95 8.34
C ARG A 485 -14.47 16.73 7.83
N ARG A 486 -15.44 16.23 8.59
CA ARG A 486 -16.28 15.10 8.17
C ARG A 486 -17.13 15.47 6.96
N VAL A 487 -17.80 16.62 6.99
CA VAL A 487 -18.61 17.15 5.88
C VAL A 487 -17.72 17.37 4.64
N ASN A 488 -16.62 18.10 4.76
CA ASN A 488 -15.73 18.39 3.62
C ASN A 488 -15.09 17.14 3.00
N ARG A 489 -14.74 16.15 3.80
CA ARG A 489 -14.22 14.89 3.29
C ARG A 489 -15.24 14.20 2.39
N THR A 490 -16.48 14.11 2.83
CA THR A 490 -17.57 13.46 2.08
C THR A 490 -17.95 14.26 0.84
N VAL A 491 -18.10 15.58 0.98
CA VAL A 491 -18.34 16.47 -0.16
C VAL A 491 -17.24 16.33 -1.20
N GLY A 492 -15.98 16.42 -0.77
CA GLY A 492 -14.82 16.40 -1.68
C GLY A 492 -14.60 15.04 -2.38
N SER A 493 -14.81 13.92 -1.68
CA SER A 493 -14.48 12.59 -2.19
C SER A 493 -15.62 11.86 -2.88
N SER A 494 -16.88 12.26 -2.63
CA SER A 494 -18.04 11.53 -3.15
C SER A 494 -18.99 12.43 -3.93
N LEU A 495 -19.37 13.59 -3.41
CA LEU A 495 -20.37 14.44 -4.04
C LEU A 495 -19.79 15.40 -5.10
N MET A 496 -18.55 15.89 -4.92
CA MET A 496 -17.88 16.74 -5.91
C MET A 496 -17.20 15.96 -7.03
N SER A 497 -16.98 14.67 -6.86
CA SER A 497 -16.49 13.80 -7.94
C SER A 497 -17.53 13.70 -9.05
N GLN A 498 -17.06 13.61 -10.28
CA GLN A 498 -17.95 13.53 -11.44
C GLN A 498 -18.07 12.09 -11.91
N PRO A 499 -19.27 11.66 -12.31
CA PRO A 499 -19.43 10.40 -13.01
C PRO A 499 -18.79 10.46 -14.40
N ASP A 500 -18.49 9.31 -14.95
CA ASP A 500 -18.06 9.15 -16.34
C ASP A 500 -19.20 9.54 -17.31
N SER A 501 -18.89 9.52 -18.61
CA SER A 501 -19.86 9.85 -19.68
C SER A 501 -21.08 8.95 -19.73
N ASP A 502 -21.01 7.76 -19.13
CA ASP A 502 -22.11 6.80 -18.99
C ASP A 502 -22.91 6.97 -17.69
N GLY A 503 -22.70 8.05 -16.95
CA GLY A 503 -23.38 8.33 -15.68
C GLY A 503 -22.91 7.49 -14.49
N ARG A 504 -21.79 6.77 -14.62
CA ARG A 504 -21.29 5.87 -13.58
C ARG A 504 -20.05 6.42 -12.87
N MET A 505 -19.95 6.13 -11.60
CA MET A 505 -18.72 6.33 -10.81
C MET A 505 -17.99 5.01 -10.63
N ARG A 506 -16.67 5.05 -10.80
CA ARG A 506 -15.78 3.90 -10.74
C ARG A 506 -14.74 4.06 -9.64
N SER A 507 -14.34 2.93 -9.08
CA SER A 507 -13.21 2.84 -8.13
C SER A 507 -12.07 2.09 -8.82
N THR A 508 -10.81 2.42 -8.48
CA THR A 508 -9.70 1.54 -8.80
C THR A 508 -9.34 0.72 -7.56
N TYR A 509 -8.90 -0.52 -7.77
CA TYR A 509 -8.52 -1.44 -6.70
C TYR A 509 -7.03 -1.74 -6.72
N TYR A 510 -6.42 -1.69 -5.55
CA TYR A 510 -5.05 -2.12 -5.31
C TYR A 510 -5.07 -3.41 -4.46
N PRO A 511 -4.68 -4.56 -5.03
CA PRO A 511 -4.82 -5.85 -4.36
C PRO A 511 -3.71 -6.17 -3.35
N CYS A 512 -2.68 -5.34 -3.26
CA CYS A 512 -1.42 -5.65 -2.60
C CYS A 512 -1.31 -5.04 -1.19
N LEU A 513 -2.22 -5.36 -0.28
CA LEU A 513 -2.05 -5.05 1.14
C LEU A 513 -1.42 -6.22 1.88
N ASP A 514 -0.58 -5.93 2.86
CA ASP A 514 0.22 -6.90 3.64
C ASP A 514 -0.60 -7.99 4.37
N THR A 515 -1.91 -7.79 4.48
CA THR A 515 -2.89 -8.78 4.99
C THR A 515 -3.58 -9.57 3.89
N GLY A 516 -3.23 -9.37 2.63
CA GLY A 516 -3.94 -9.93 1.48
C GLY A 516 -5.26 -9.24 1.13
N ARG A 517 -5.66 -8.20 1.87
CA ARG A 517 -6.82 -7.37 1.54
C ARG A 517 -6.52 -6.47 0.34
N SER A 518 -7.56 -5.95 -0.27
CA SER A 518 -7.48 -4.89 -1.28
C SER A 518 -7.76 -3.52 -0.66
N ALA A 519 -7.39 -2.48 -1.37
CA ALA A 519 -7.82 -1.11 -1.08
C ALA A 519 -8.43 -0.49 -2.32
N SER A 520 -9.56 0.20 -2.19
CA SER A 520 -10.16 0.96 -3.28
C SER A 520 -9.78 2.44 -3.19
N PHE A 521 -9.55 3.04 -4.35
CA PHE A 521 -9.17 4.45 -4.49
C PHE A 521 -10.05 5.13 -5.54
N LEU A 522 -9.98 6.46 -5.58
CA LEU A 522 -10.54 7.25 -6.65
C LEU A 522 -9.88 6.86 -7.98
N MET A 523 -10.67 6.60 -8.99
CA MET A 523 -10.16 6.22 -10.32
C MET A 523 -9.58 7.45 -11.03
N GLU A 524 -8.39 7.32 -11.60
CA GLU A 524 -7.91 8.34 -12.53
C GLU A 524 -8.73 8.27 -13.82
N PRO A 525 -9.09 9.44 -14.40
CA PRO A 525 -9.88 9.45 -15.63
C PRO A 525 -9.10 8.75 -16.75
N PRO A 526 -9.76 7.85 -17.50
CA PRO A 526 -9.05 7.02 -18.48
C PRO A 526 -8.54 7.81 -19.69
N ILE A 527 -9.15 8.94 -20.04
CA ILE A 527 -8.82 9.68 -21.28
C ILE A 527 -8.93 11.21 -21.11
N ARG A 528 -9.38 11.72 -19.96
CA ARG A 528 -9.57 13.17 -19.77
C ARG A 528 -8.54 13.72 -18.80
N PRO A 529 -7.94 14.88 -19.10
CA PRO A 529 -7.08 15.56 -18.13
C PRO A 529 -7.89 15.88 -16.86
N LYS A 530 -7.29 15.72 -15.70
CA LYS A 530 -7.90 16.11 -14.42
C LYS A 530 -8.41 17.54 -14.53
N ILE A 531 -9.69 17.76 -14.26
CA ILE A 531 -10.28 19.11 -14.31
C ILE A 531 -9.56 19.97 -13.27
N THR A 532 -8.97 21.05 -13.73
CA THR A 532 -8.28 21.99 -12.87
C THR A 532 -9.27 23.01 -12.35
N VAL A 533 -9.54 22.98 -11.04
CA VAL A 533 -10.38 23.97 -10.39
C VAL A 533 -9.50 25.04 -9.79
N SER A 534 -9.76 26.29 -10.12
CA SER A 534 -9.10 27.43 -9.51
C SER A 534 -9.79 27.79 -8.20
N TYR A 535 -9.02 27.90 -7.13
CA TYR A 535 -9.48 28.43 -5.83
C TYR A 535 -8.49 29.45 -5.30
N ARG A 536 -8.90 30.24 -4.33
CA ARG A 536 -7.99 31.14 -3.62
C ARG A 536 -7.58 30.50 -2.30
N ASP A 537 -6.29 30.55 -1.99
CA ASP A 537 -5.78 30.08 -0.69
C ASP A 537 -6.05 31.13 0.42
N ALA A 538 -5.65 30.80 1.64
CA ALA A 538 -5.80 31.65 2.81
C ALA A 538 -5.14 33.05 2.67
N ASP A 539 -4.14 33.16 1.78
CA ASP A 539 -3.44 34.42 1.48
C ASP A 539 -4.06 35.15 0.27
N GLY A 540 -5.22 34.70 -0.24
CA GLY A 540 -5.91 35.25 -1.40
C GLY A 540 -5.24 34.92 -2.75
N LYS A 541 -4.19 34.12 -2.77
CA LYS A 541 -3.49 33.73 -4.01
C LYS A 541 -4.29 32.69 -4.77
N LYS A 542 -4.44 32.88 -6.08
CA LYS A 542 -5.08 31.93 -6.97
C LYS A 542 -4.25 30.65 -7.05
N LYS A 543 -4.81 29.54 -6.58
CA LYS A 543 -4.25 28.19 -6.71
C LYS A 543 -5.15 27.32 -7.56
N THR A 544 -4.58 26.28 -8.12
CA THR A 544 -5.29 25.31 -8.91
C THR A 544 -5.18 23.94 -8.25
N LYS A 545 -6.29 23.23 -8.16
CA LYS A 545 -6.36 21.84 -7.68
C LYS A 545 -6.94 20.98 -8.78
N LYS A 546 -6.26 19.87 -9.06
CA LYS A 546 -6.82 18.84 -9.95
C LYS A 546 -7.93 18.12 -9.19
N LYS A 547 -9.13 18.01 -9.78
CA LYS A 547 -10.22 17.20 -9.24
C LYS A 547 -10.01 15.74 -9.62
N ASP A 548 -10.22 14.86 -8.66
CA ASP A 548 -10.25 13.43 -8.89
C ASP A 548 -11.63 13.01 -9.44
N PHE A 549 -11.66 11.88 -10.15
CA PHE A 549 -12.87 11.27 -10.68
C PHE A 549 -13.19 9.98 -9.90
N GLY A 550 -14.42 9.51 -10.03
CA GLY A 550 -14.84 8.29 -9.37
C GLY A 550 -14.99 8.44 -7.85
N PHE A 551 -15.01 7.33 -7.16
CA PHE A 551 -15.12 7.28 -5.70
C PHE A 551 -14.39 6.05 -5.15
N SER A 552 -14.14 6.02 -3.84
CA SER A 552 -13.60 4.83 -3.18
C SER A 552 -14.73 4.03 -2.54
N TYR A 553 -15.10 2.90 -3.12
CA TYR A 553 -16.21 2.07 -2.65
C TYR A 553 -16.04 1.60 -1.21
N GLN A 554 -14.87 1.06 -0.86
CA GLN A 554 -14.59 0.51 0.48
C GLN A 554 -14.59 1.57 1.59
N THR A 555 -14.37 2.84 1.25
CA THR A 555 -14.31 3.93 2.23
C THR A 555 -15.67 4.63 2.43
N GLN A 556 -16.70 4.26 1.66
CA GLN A 556 -18.04 4.81 1.84
C GLN A 556 -18.64 4.32 3.16
N THR A 557 -18.86 5.24 4.08
CA THR A 557 -19.36 4.87 5.41
C THR A 557 -20.82 4.38 5.32
N LYS A 558 -21.14 3.32 6.07
CA LYS A 558 -22.51 2.80 6.21
C LYS A 558 -23.30 3.50 7.34
N HIS A 559 -22.62 4.32 8.14
CA HIS A 559 -23.18 4.85 9.39
C HIS A 559 -23.18 6.38 9.39
N GLY A 560 -24.19 6.94 10.08
CA GLY A 560 -24.41 8.38 10.20
C GLY A 560 -25.12 8.96 8.97
N ASP A 561 -25.79 10.09 9.16
CA ASP A 561 -26.66 10.74 8.17
C ASP A 561 -25.97 11.02 6.84
N ILE A 562 -24.74 11.56 6.90
CA ILE A 562 -23.97 11.90 5.69
C ILE A 562 -23.61 10.64 4.87
N GLY A 563 -23.23 9.55 5.55
CA GLY A 563 -22.89 8.30 4.87
C GLY A 563 -24.10 7.65 4.21
N ALA A 564 -25.22 7.66 4.88
CA ALA A 564 -26.50 7.16 4.38
C ALA A 564 -26.95 7.93 3.12
N ASP A 565 -27.01 9.26 3.22
CA ASP A 565 -27.39 10.13 2.11
C ASP A 565 -26.56 9.86 0.85
N VAL A 566 -25.21 9.74 0.99
CA VAL A 566 -24.32 9.49 -0.14
C VAL A 566 -24.54 8.10 -0.75
N ARG A 567 -24.76 7.08 0.06
CA ARG A 567 -24.97 5.72 -0.45
C ARG A 567 -26.27 5.57 -1.23
N GLU A 568 -27.29 6.29 -0.87
CA GLU A 568 -28.56 6.32 -1.62
C GLU A 568 -28.46 6.95 -3.02
N CYS A 569 -27.35 7.68 -3.33
CA CYS A 569 -27.13 8.20 -4.68
C CYS A 569 -26.69 7.13 -5.68
N TYR A 570 -26.26 5.96 -5.21
CA TYR A 570 -25.80 4.87 -6.09
C TYR A 570 -26.89 3.83 -6.25
N VAL A 571 -27.40 3.70 -7.45
CA VAL A 571 -28.59 2.90 -7.78
C VAL A 571 -28.25 1.75 -8.71
N ALA A 572 -29.05 0.69 -8.67
CA ALA A 572 -29.00 -0.39 -9.63
C ALA A 572 -29.54 0.06 -11.00
N ASP A 573 -29.08 -0.59 -12.06
CA ASP A 573 -29.62 -0.39 -13.41
C ASP A 573 -31.13 -0.75 -13.44
N GLU A 574 -31.86 -0.20 -14.41
CA GLU A 574 -33.27 -0.54 -14.61
C GLU A 574 -33.42 -2.07 -14.81
N GLY A 575 -34.40 -2.68 -14.18
CA GLY A 575 -34.63 -4.13 -14.21
C GLY A 575 -33.59 -4.95 -13.43
N HIS A 576 -32.69 -4.32 -12.67
CA HIS A 576 -31.66 -4.97 -11.86
C HIS A 576 -31.80 -4.66 -10.38
N VAL A 577 -31.14 -5.47 -9.58
CA VAL A 577 -31.00 -5.28 -8.14
C VAL A 577 -29.56 -5.54 -7.70
N PHE A 578 -29.17 -4.94 -6.58
CA PHE A 578 -27.94 -5.31 -5.88
C PHE A 578 -28.19 -6.52 -4.98
N ILE A 579 -27.25 -7.47 -5.02
CA ILE A 579 -27.14 -8.57 -4.05
C ILE A 579 -25.80 -8.41 -3.35
N ASN A 580 -25.85 -8.20 -2.02
CA ASN A 580 -24.68 -8.20 -1.16
C ASN A 580 -24.53 -9.59 -0.54
N ALA A 581 -23.44 -10.27 -0.84
CA ALA A 581 -23.08 -11.58 -0.28
C ALA A 581 -21.98 -11.38 0.75
N ASP A 582 -22.36 -11.45 2.04
CA ASP A 582 -21.49 -11.13 3.19
C ASP A 582 -21.22 -12.40 4.02
N LYS A 583 -19.93 -12.71 4.26
CA LYS A 583 -19.53 -13.86 5.07
C LYS A 583 -19.74 -13.58 6.55
N SER A 584 -20.57 -14.39 7.18
CA SER A 584 -20.97 -14.19 8.58
C SER A 584 -19.83 -14.38 9.57
N GLN A 585 -19.40 -13.29 10.21
CA GLN A 585 -18.39 -13.28 11.28
C GLN A 585 -17.07 -13.98 10.90
N ALA A 586 -16.67 -13.84 9.64
CA ALA A 586 -15.66 -14.67 8.99
C ALA A 586 -14.31 -14.73 9.74
N GLU A 587 -13.72 -13.58 10.08
CA GLU A 587 -12.43 -13.55 10.80
C GLU A 587 -12.51 -14.22 12.17
N ALA A 588 -13.63 -14.07 12.87
CA ALA A 588 -13.81 -14.63 14.19
C ALA A 588 -13.95 -16.16 14.14
N ARG A 589 -14.60 -16.72 13.10
CA ARG A 589 -14.68 -18.16 12.86
C ARG A 589 -13.31 -18.74 12.55
N VAL A 590 -12.52 -18.08 11.73
CA VAL A 590 -11.14 -18.50 11.46
C VAL A 590 -10.30 -18.52 12.74
N VAL A 591 -10.43 -17.49 13.61
CA VAL A 591 -9.72 -17.46 14.89
C VAL A 591 -10.16 -18.61 15.81
N ALA A 592 -11.46 -18.92 15.87
CA ALA A 592 -11.97 -20.03 16.67
C ALA A 592 -11.42 -21.37 16.20
N LEU A 593 -11.40 -21.61 14.89
CA LEU A 593 -10.78 -22.80 14.31
C LEU A 593 -9.28 -22.86 14.67
N LEU A 594 -8.54 -21.78 14.46
CA LEU A 594 -7.10 -21.74 14.75
C LEU A 594 -6.81 -21.91 16.25
N ALA A 595 -7.73 -21.50 17.11
CA ALA A 595 -7.68 -21.73 18.56
C ALA A 595 -8.06 -23.18 18.96
N ASN A 596 -8.45 -24.02 18.00
CA ASN A 596 -8.97 -25.35 18.24
C ASN A 596 -10.13 -25.35 19.27
N ASP A 597 -11.10 -24.43 19.08
CA ASP A 597 -12.21 -24.15 19.99
C ASP A 597 -13.55 -24.38 19.29
N GLU A 598 -13.96 -25.68 19.27
CA GLU A 598 -15.18 -26.11 18.61
C GLU A 598 -16.43 -25.55 19.29
N GLU A 599 -16.42 -25.36 20.61
CA GLU A 599 -17.54 -24.74 21.33
C GLU A 599 -17.75 -23.30 20.86
N MET A 600 -16.64 -22.56 20.68
CA MET A 600 -16.72 -21.21 20.16
C MET A 600 -17.20 -21.18 18.71
N LEU A 601 -16.83 -22.14 17.85
CA LEU A 601 -17.36 -22.26 16.49
C LEU A 601 -18.88 -22.48 16.50
N GLN A 602 -19.39 -23.36 17.32
CA GLN A 602 -20.82 -23.62 17.46
C GLN A 602 -21.59 -22.40 17.99
N MET A 603 -20.99 -21.63 18.91
CA MET A 603 -21.59 -20.39 19.40
C MET A 603 -21.90 -19.38 18.28
N TYR A 604 -21.10 -19.32 17.22
CA TYR A 604 -21.36 -18.41 16.10
C TYR A 604 -22.62 -18.77 15.29
N ASP A 605 -23.09 -20.00 15.35
CA ASP A 605 -24.28 -20.44 14.63
C ASP A 605 -25.58 -20.18 15.42
N HIS A 606 -25.49 -20.13 16.75
CA HIS A 606 -26.66 -20.09 17.63
C HIS A 606 -26.86 -18.77 18.37
N HIS A 607 -25.78 -17.95 18.51
CA HIS A 607 -25.79 -16.75 19.36
C HIS A 607 -25.42 -15.48 18.59
N ASP A 608 -25.93 -14.35 19.05
CA ASP A 608 -25.35 -13.03 18.74
C ASP A 608 -24.09 -12.84 19.59
N ILE A 609 -22.98 -13.35 19.09
CA ILE A 609 -21.72 -13.44 19.82
C ILE A 609 -21.19 -12.08 20.31
N HIS A 610 -21.59 -10.99 19.68
CA HIS A 610 -21.24 -9.65 20.12
C HIS A 610 -22.07 -9.21 21.29
N ALA A 611 -23.38 -9.49 21.27
CA ALA A 611 -24.27 -9.27 22.39
C ALA A 611 -23.88 -10.17 23.57
N LEU A 612 -23.60 -11.45 23.31
CA LEU A 612 -23.12 -12.39 24.32
C LEU A 612 -21.78 -11.90 24.94
N THR A 613 -20.83 -11.41 24.14
CA THR A 613 -19.60 -10.86 24.68
C THR A 613 -19.88 -9.63 25.56
N ALA A 614 -20.81 -8.75 25.16
CA ALA A 614 -21.19 -7.59 25.96
C ALA A 614 -21.76 -8.00 27.33
N SER A 615 -22.60 -9.04 27.38
CA SER A 615 -23.20 -9.52 28.62
C SER A 615 -22.16 -9.99 29.66
N TRP A 616 -20.99 -10.45 29.22
CA TRP A 616 -19.95 -10.93 30.13
C TRP A 616 -19.33 -9.84 31.02
N PHE A 617 -19.28 -8.60 30.58
CA PHE A 617 -18.64 -7.51 31.32
C PHE A 617 -19.53 -6.30 31.56
N MET A 618 -20.67 -6.20 30.89
CA MET A 618 -21.66 -5.14 31.11
C MET A 618 -22.83 -5.61 31.98
N GLY A 619 -22.99 -6.94 32.16
CA GLY A 619 -24.16 -7.55 32.78
C GLY A 619 -25.33 -7.68 31.80
N GLY A 620 -26.46 -8.19 32.27
CA GLY A 620 -27.62 -8.52 31.43
C GLY A 620 -27.44 -9.87 30.72
N THR A 621 -28.33 -10.13 29.78
CA THR A 621 -28.32 -11.35 28.93
C THR A 621 -27.93 -11.01 27.50
N GLU A 622 -27.74 -12.02 26.65
CA GLU A 622 -27.53 -11.83 25.22
C GLU A 622 -28.69 -11.07 24.58
N GLU A 623 -29.94 -11.46 24.94
CA GLU A 623 -31.16 -10.84 24.41
C GLU A 623 -31.25 -9.35 24.74
N SER A 624 -30.73 -8.93 25.89
CA SER A 624 -30.69 -7.52 26.31
C SER A 624 -29.91 -6.63 25.32
N TRP A 625 -28.95 -7.19 24.62
CA TRP A 625 -28.04 -6.47 23.75
C TRP A 625 -28.08 -6.92 22.28
N SER A 626 -28.91 -7.91 21.92
CA SER A 626 -28.95 -8.46 20.57
C SER A 626 -29.64 -7.51 19.58
N LYS A 627 -28.94 -7.22 18.48
CA LYS A 627 -29.52 -6.45 17.37
C LYS A 627 -30.76 -7.11 16.79
N LYS A 628 -30.85 -8.43 16.83
CA LYS A 628 -32.00 -9.21 16.32
C LYS A 628 -33.22 -8.99 17.17
N VAL A 629 -33.04 -8.81 18.48
CA VAL A 629 -34.13 -8.56 19.45
C VAL A 629 -34.50 -7.08 19.48
N LEU A 630 -33.53 -6.19 19.54
CA LEU A 630 -33.74 -4.74 19.66
C LEU A 630 -34.14 -4.07 18.33
N GLY A 631 -33.82 -4.67 17.19
CA GLY A 631 -34.03 -4.06 15.87
C GLY A 631 -32.94 -3.03 15.46
N TYR A 632 -32.04 -2.68 16.37
CA TYR A 632 -30.94 -1.75 16.13
C TYR A 632 -29.66 -2.21 16.85
N GLU A 633 -28.52 -1.66 16.47
CA GLU A 633 -27.25 -1.93 17.13
C GLU A 633 -27.07 -1.01 18.35
N CYS A 634 -27.15 -1.60 19.55
CA CYS A 634 -26.97 -0.86 20.79
C CYS A 634 -25.47 -0.64 21.11
N PRO A 635 -25.16 0.37 21.95
CA PRO A 635 -23.80 0.69 22.38
C PRO A 635 -23.04 -0.49 23.02
N GLU A 636 -23.75 -1.31 23.79
CA GLU A 636 -23.18 -2.45 24.50
C GLU A 636 -22.73 -3.55 23.51
N ARG A 637 -23.55 -3.85 22.51
CA ARG A 637 -23.19 -4.81 21.45
C ARG A 637 -21.97 -4.35 20.67
N PHE A 638 -21.89 -3.06 20.34
CA PHE A 638 -20.72 -2.45 19.72
C PHE A 638 -19.46 -2.63 20.58
N LEU A 639 -19.57 -2.45 21.91
CA LEU A 639 -18.46 -2.73 22.83
C LEU A 639 -18.05 -4.21 22.80
N GLY A 640 -19.02 -5.11 22.86
CA GLY A 640 -18.79 -6.55 22.80
C GLY A 640 -18.03 -6.94 21.53
N LYS A 641 -18.44 -6.39 20.36
CA LYS A 641 -17.76 -6.56 19.08
C LYS A 641 -16.29 -6.09 19.15
N THR A 642 -16.07 -4.88 19.66
CA THR A 642 -14.73 -4.28 19.66
C THR A 642 -13.79 -4.97 20.65
N ILE A 643 -14.26 -5.36 21.83
CA ILE A 643 -13.48 -6.11 22.82
C ILE A 643 -13.11 -7.50 22.30
N ARG A 644 -14.05 -8.21 21.65
CA ARG A 644 -13.76 -9.51 21.04
C ARG A 644 -12.67 -9.40 19.99
N HIS A 645 -12.81 -8.46 19.07
CA HIS A 645 -11.80 -8.22 18.02
C HIS A 645 -10.42 -7.85 18.63
N ALA A 646 -10.41 -6.95 19.62
CA ALA A 646 -9.19 -6.58 20.35
C ALA A 646 -8.52 -7.78 21.04
N GLY A 647 -9.33 -8.67 21.67
CA GLY A 647 -8.86 -9.89 22.32
C GLY A 647 -8.27 -10.91 21.35
N HIS A 648 -8.91 -11.13 20.19
CA HIS A 648 -8.40 -11.98 19.13
C HIS A 648 -7.01 -11.54 18.65
N LEU A 649 -6.83 -10.24 18.47
CA LEU A 649 -5.59 -9.64 17.94
C LEU A 649 -4.55 -9.29 19.03
N GLY A 650 -4.76 -9.68 20.28
CA GLY A 650 -3.80 -9.47 21.36
C GLY A 650 -3.61 -7.98 21.74
N ALA A 651 -4.64 -7.14 21.55
CA ALA A 651 -4.57 -5.73 21.90
C ALA A 651 -4.45 -5.53 23.42
N LYS A 652 -3.55 -4.63 23.84
CA LYS A 652 -3.43 -4.20 25.25
C LYS A 652 -4.49 -3.16 25.60
N LYS A 653 -4.78 -2.97 26.90
CA LYS A 653 -5.81 -2.11 27.47
C LYS A 653 -5.88 -0.70 26.89
N ARG A 654 -4.72 -0.04 26.75
CA ARG A 654 -4.63 1.33 26.19
C ARG A 654 -5.13 1.37 24.74
N ARG A 655 -4.68 0.44 23.92
CA ARG A 655 -5.08 0.38 22.51
C ARG A 655 -6.54 0.03 22.35
N ALA A 656 -7.05 -0.95 23.12
CA ALA A 656 -8.47 -1.31 23.11
C ALA A 656 -9.36 -0.11 23.50
N ALA A 657 -8.99 0.63 24.54
CA ALA A 657 -9.70 1.85 24.95
C ALA A 657 -9.69 2.93 23.86
N THR A 658 -8.53 3.15 23.23
CA THR A 658 -8.38 4.14 22.14
C THR A 658 -9.24 3.75 20.94
N GLU A 659 -9.21 2.49 20.53
CA GLU A 659 -9.97 1.98 19.39
C GLU A 659 -11.47 2.11 19.63
N ILE A 660 -11.96 1.69 20.80
CA ILE A 660 -13.37 1.82 21.20
C ILE A 660 -13.82 3.28 21.13
N ASN A 661 -13.06 4.19 21.74
CA ASN A 661 -13.41 5.60 21.78
C ASN A 661 -13.38 6.26 20.39
N THR A 662 -12.44 5.87 19.53
CA THR A 662 -12.33 6.39 18.15
C THR A 662 -13.51 5.91 17.30
N GLN A 663 -13.80 4.62 17.33
CA GLN A 663 -14.90 4.05 16.56
C GLN A 663 -16.28 4.49 17.08
N ALA A 664 -16.48 4.56 18.40
CA ALA A 664 -17.73 5.03 18.99
C ALA A 664 -18.07 6.44 18.48
N ARG A 665 -17.10 7.34 18.44
CA ARG A 665 -17.29 8.69 17.89
C ARG A 665 -17.59 8.69 16.40
N LYS A 666 -16.83 7.89 15.64
CA LYS A 666 -17.03 7.75 14.18
C LYS A 666 -18.47 7.34 13.84
N TYR A 667 -19.07 6.51 14.67
CA TYR A 667 -20.42 6.00 14.48
C TYR A 667 -21.50 6.75 15.28
N GLY A 668 -21.13 7.83 15.98
CA GLY A 668 -22.09 8.62 16.79
C GLY A 668 -22.58 7.89 18.04
N ILE A 669 -21.86 6.86 18.51
CA ILE A 669 -22.22 6.07 19.69
C ILE A 669 -21.71 6.78 20.93
N ASN A 670 -22.60 7.09 21.87
CA ASN A 670 -22.26 7.78 23.12
C ASN A 670 -21.65 6.84 24.16
N ILE A 671 -20.38 6.52 23.96
CA ILE A 671 -19.59 5.65 24.85
C ILE A 671 -18.21 6.26 25.13
N SER A 672 -17.75 6.14 26.38
CA SER A 672 -16.39 6.44 26.82
C SER A 672 -15.81 5.25 27.58
N MET A 673 -14.70 4.71 27.08
CA MET A 673 -13.97 3.58 27.65
C MET A 673 -12.65 4.01 28.25
N SER A 674 -12.46 3.82 29.55
CA SER A 674 -11.15 4.02 30.20
C SER A 674 -10.23 2.81 29.99
N GLU A 675 -8.91 3.01 30.07
CA GLU A 675 -7.92 1.91 29.98
C GLU A 675 -8.16 0.82 31.02
N TYR A 676 -8.57 1.20 32.24
CA TYR A 676 -8.91 0.26 33.29
C TYR A 676 -10.10 -0.63 32.92
N LYS A 677 -11.20 -0.03 32.44
CA LYS A 677 -12.39 -0.78 32.03
C LYS A 677 -12.10 -1.69 30.84
N ALA A 678 -11.36 -1.19 29.85
CA ALA A 678 -10.94 -1.99 28.70
C ALA A 678 -10.05 -3.17 29.12
N GLY A 679 -9.13 -2.97 30.06
CA GLY A 679 -8.31 -4.03 30.65
C GLY A 679 -9.15 -5.12 31.32
N LYS A 680 -10.09 -4.74 32.15
CA LYS A 680 -11.02 -5.69 32.80
C LYS A 680 -11.88 -6.47 31.80
N ALA A 681 -12.41 -5.80 30.79
CA ALA A 681 -13.19 -6.48 29.75
C ALA A 681 -12.34 -7.50 28.97
N LEU A 682 -11.08 -7.19 28.64
CA LEU A 682 -10.15 -8.13 28.00
C LEU A 682 -9.77 -9.31 28.91
N GLU A 683 -9.60 -9.08 30.22
CA GLU A 683 -9.35 -10.15 31.21
C GLU A 683 -10.54 -11.14 31.24
N ILE A 684 -11.77 -10.62 31.33
CA ILE A 684 -12.99 -11.43 31.31
C ILE A 684 -13.12 -12.19 29.99
N PHE A 685 -12.88 -11.52 28.86
CA PHE A 685 -12.91 -12.16 27.54
C PHE A 685 -11.93 -13.34 27.46
N HIS A 686 -10.67 -13.15 27.89
CA HIS A 686 -9.68 -14.23 27.84
C HIS A 686 -9.92 -15.34 28.90
N ALA A 687 -10.62 -15.02 29.99
CA ALA A 687 -11.06 -16.05 30.93
C ALA A 687 -12.16 -16.93 30.36
N ARG A 688 -13.06 -16.35 29.53
CA ARG A 688 -14.14 -17.07 28.84
C ARG A 688 -13.68 -17.79 27.57
N CYS A 689 -12.66 -17.26 26.90
CA CYS A 689 -12.10 -17.81 25.66
C CYS A 689 -10.59 -18.07 25.84
N PRO A 690 -10.18 -19.01 26.71
CA PRO A 690 -8.76 -19.21 27.07
C PRO A 690 -7.90 -19.74 25.91
N ASN A 691 -8.51 -20.48 24.96
CA ASN A 691 -7.81 -21.09 23.81
C ASN A 691 -7.27 -20.04 22.83
N ILE A 692 -7.86 -18.82 22.82
CA ILE A 692 -7.32 -17.71 22.04
C ILE A 692 -5.84 -17.43 22.41
N LYS A 693 -5.54 -17.34 23.73
CA LYS A 693 -4.15 -17.13 24.16
C LYS A 693 -3.34 -18.42 24.21
N LYS A 694 -3.91 -19.48 24.78
CA LYS A 694 -3.17 -20.70 25.08
C LYS A 694 -2.83 -21.54 23.85
N VAL A 695 -3.65 -21.44 22.79
CA VAL A 695 -3.48 -22.21 21.55
C VAL A 695 -3.12 -21.26 20.42
N PHE A 696 -4.08 -20.45 19.92
CA PHE A 696 -3.88 -19.63 18.74
C PHE A 696 -2.67 -18.68 18.83
N GLN A 697 -2.67 -17.77 19.83
CA GLN A 697 -1.60 -16.78 19.95
C GLN A 697 -0.25 -17.45 20.31
N ALA A 698 -0.26 -18.51 21.13
CA ALA A 698 0.95 -19.22 21.49
C ALA A 698 1.59 -19.96 20.30
N GLU A 699 0.79 -20.62 19.45
CA GLU A 699 1.29 -21.29 18.23
C GLU A 699 1.83 -20.28 17.22
N VAL A 700 1.14 -19.14 17.02
CA VAL A 700 1.66 -18.06 16.16
C VAL A 700 2.99 -17.52 16.67
N ILE A 701 3.13 -17.28 18.00
CA ILE A 701 4.41 -16.85 18.60
C ILE A 701 5.50 -17.88 18.31
N LYS A 702 5.21 -19.18 18.46
CA LYS A 702 6.15 -20.24 18.16
C LYS A 702 6.63 -20.22 16.70
N CYS A 703 5.73 -19.97 15.73
CA CYS A 703 6.12 -19.78 14.33
C CYS A 703 7.03 -18.57 14.15
N MET A 704 6.75 -17.46 14.88
CA MET A 704 7.61 -16.26 14.84
C MET A 704 9.01 -16.53 15.44
N GLU A 705 9.13 -17.39 16.43
CA GLU A 705 10.41 -17.80 17.02
C GLU A 705 11.23 -18.69 16.10
N GLN A 706 10.59 -19.49 15.24
CA GLN A 706 11.25 -20.43 14.31
C GLN A 706 11.84 -19.70 13.09
N ASP A 707 10.98 -19.10 12.28
CA ASP A 707 11.38 -18.53 10.98
C ASP A 707 10.75 -17.18 10.65
N ARG A 708 9.93 -16.63 11.55
CA ARG A 708 9.18 -15.36 11.40
C ARG A 708 8.22 -15.39 10.19
N MET A 709 7.72 -16.55 9.82
CA MET A 709 6.92 -16.75 8.64
C MET A 709 5.58 -17.42 8.98
N LEU A 710 4.51 -17.00 8.32
CA LEU A 710 3.21 -17.68 8.37
C LEU A 710 2.74 -17.99 6.95
N ARG A 711 2.17 -19.17 6.81
CA ARG A 711 1.54 -19.67 5.58
C ARG A 711 0.04 -19.81 5.78
N ALA A 712 -0.73 -19.21 4.88
CA ALA A 712 -2.20 -19.22 4.88
C ALA A 712 -2.74 -20.54 4.28
N PRO A 713 -4.02 -20.88 4.53
CA PRO A 713 -4.67 -22.06 3.94
C PRO A 713 -4.87 -21.92 2.43
N LYS A 714 -5.23 -23.00 1.78
CA LYS A 714 -5.62 -23.04 0.36
C LYS A 714 -7.14 -22.99 0.20
N PHE A 715 -7.58 -22.60 -1.00
CA PHE A 715 -8.98 -22.35 -1.32
C PHE A 715 -9.48 -23.31 -2.37
N TYR A 716 -10.74 -23.69 -2.26
CA TYR A 716 -11.41 -24.58 -3.20
C TYR A 716 -11.39 -24.03 -4.64
N GLY A 717 -11.26 -24.94 -5.61
CA GLY A 717 -11.36 -24.59 -7.04
C GLY A 717 -10.12 -23.96 -7.67
N PHE A 718 -9.00 -23.95 -6.95
CA PHE A 718 -7.69 -23.54 -7.47
C PHE A 718 -6.65 -24.63 -7.25
N ASP A 719 -5.87 -24.95 -8.30
CA ASP A 719 -4.71 -25.85 -8.18
C ASP A 719 -3.55 -25.10 -7.52
N ILE A 720 -3.59 -25.00 -6.20
CA ILE A 720 -2.58 -24.37 -5.37
C ILE A 720 -2.11 -25.32 -4.26
N GLU A 721 -0.85 -25.25 -3.90
CA GLU A 721 -0.28 -26.09 -2.83
C GLU A 721 -0.48 -25.48 -1.46
N SER A 722 -0.49 -24.14 -1.41
CA SER A 722 -0.79 -23.34 -0.21
C SER A 722 -1.35 -21.98 -0.62
N GLY A 723 -1.92 -21.26 0.34
CA GLY A 723 -2.23 -19.83 0.21
C GLY A 723 -0.98 -18.97 0.37
N ALA A 724 -1.22 -17.68 0.62
CA ALA A 724 -0.19 -16.66 0.78
C ALA A 724 0.81 -17.00 1.89
N VAL A 725 2.05 -16.58 1.67
CA VAL A 725 3.11 -16.61 2.69
C VAL A 725 3.47 -15.19 3.08
N ARG A 726 3.72 -14.96 4.36
CA ARG A 726 4.19 -13.68 4.87
C ARG A 726 5.36 -13.87 5.81
N THR A 727 6.49 -13.26 5.48
CA THR A 727 7.64 -13.11 6.37
C THR A 727 7.53 -11.77 7.09
N PHE A 728 7.65 -11.77 8.42
CA PHE A 728 7.44 -10.59 9.25
C PHE A 728 8.75 -9.89 9.55
N HIS A 729 8.84 -8.63 9.16
CA HIS A 729 10.05 -7.82 9.23
C HIS A 729 10.05 -6.81 10.39
N GLU A 730 9.04 -6.81 11.24
CA GLU A 730 8.97 -5.92 12.40
C GLU A 730 10.01 -6.24 13.46
N ARG A 731 10.29 -5.24 14.30
CA ARG A 731 11.07 -5.45 15.53
C ARG A 731 10.32 -6.42 16.44
N TRP A 732 11.06 -7.31 17.12
CA TRP A 732 10.49 -8.22 18.10
C TRP A 732 9.71 -7.47 19.18
N GLY A 733 8.46 -7.82 19.37
CA GLY A 733 7.57 -7.17 20.33
C GLY A 733 6.10 -7.17 19.92
N ASP A 734 5.30 -6.42 20.67
CA ASP A 734 3.83 -6.40 20.55
C ASP A 734 3.32 -6.05 19.15
N GLU A 735 4.03 -5.22 18.39
CA GLU A 735 3.61 -4.85 17.04
C GLU A 735 3.73 -6.02 16.07
N LEU A 736 4.85 -6.74 16.13
CA LEU A 736 5.07 -7.97 15.38
C LEU A 736 3.95 -8.99 15.65
N PHE A 737 3.73 -9.29 16.95
CA PHE A 737 2.76 -10.31 17.33
C PHE A 737 1.34 -9.93 16.90
N ARG A 738 0.94 -8.66 17.04
CA ARG A 738 -0.37 -8.20 16.60
C ARG A 738 -0.56 -8.34 15.08
N LYS A 739 0.46 -8.03 14.29
CA LYS A 739 0.42 -8.23 12.85
C LYS A 739 0.36 -9.72 12.51
N ALA A 740 1.11 -10.55 13.20
CA ALA A 740 1.11 -12.00 13.01
C ALA A 740 -0.27 -12.61 13.39
N PHE A 741 -0.88 -12.20 14.51
CA PHE A 741 -2.22 -12.66 14.90
C PHE A 741 -3.31 -12.22 13.91
N SER A 742 -3.15 -11.06 13.26
CA SER A 742 -4.13 -10.58 12.28
C SER A 742 -3.98 -11.19 10.89
N PHE A 743 -2.78 -11.68 10.53
CA PHE A 743 -2.51 -12.12 9.16
C PHE A 743 -3.37 -13.30 8.74
N LEU A 744 -3.33 -14.42 9.47
CA LEU A 744 -4.06 -15.63 9.07
C LEU A 744 -5.57 -15.38 8.93
N PRO A 745 -6.29 -14.79 9.91
CA PRO A 745 -7.71 -14.54 9.77
C PRO A 745 -8.05 -13.60 8.61
N GLN A 746 -7.34 -12.50 8.49
CA GLN A 746 -7.63 -11.49 7.46
C GLN A 746 -7.29 -11.96 6.06
N ASN A 747 -6.13 -12.61 5.89
CA ASN A 747 -5.71 -13.16 4.60
C ASN A 747 -6.63 -14.27 4.12
N THR A 748 -6.99 -15.20 5.02
CA THR A 748 -7.89 -16.32 4.72
C THR A 748 -9.24 -15.81 4.21
N VAL A 749 -9.90 -14.93 4.98
CA VAL A 749 -11.22 -14.40 4.62
C VAL A 749 -11.16 -13.62 3.31
N SER A 750 -10.18 -12.73 3.16
CA SER A 750 -10.09 -11.89 1.96
C SER A 750 -9.84 -12.71 0.70
N ASN A 751 -8.92 -13.68 0.74
CA ASN A 751 -8.61 -14.49 -0.44
C ASN A 751 -9.72 -15.50 -0.77
N ASP A 752 -10.40 -16.06 0.23
CA ASP A 752 -11.54 -16.93 0.01
C ASP A 752 -12.74 -16.15 -0.58
N THR A 753 -12.99 -14.92 -0.13
CA THR A 753 -14.00 -14.04 -0.73
C THR A 753 -13.71 -13.75 -2.21
N LYS A 754 -12.46 -13.38 -2.54
CA LYS A 754 -12.02 -13.17 -3.93
C LYS A 754 -12.13 -14.45 -4.76
N GLY A 755 -11.70 -15.57 -4.19
CA GLY A 755 -11.82 -16.89 -4.82
C GLY A 755 -13.28 -17.23 -5.13
N GLY A 756 -14.21 -16.95 -4.22
CA GLY A 756 -15.65 -17.06 -4.45
C GLY A 756 -16.10 -16.25 -5.65
N GLY A 757 -15.71 -14.98 -5.73
CA GLY A 757 -16.03 -14.11 -6.86
C GLY A 757 -15.48 -14.62 -8.20
N ILE A 758 -14.25 -15.11 -8.23
CA ILE A 758 -13.64 -15.72 -9.43
C ILE A 758 -14.43 -16.96 -9.86
N ARG A 759 -14.74 -17.86 -8.93
CA ARG A 759 -15.53 -19.08 -9.21
C ARG A 759 -16.94 -18.78 -9.70
N ILE A 760 -17.60 -17.78 -9.11
CA ILE A 760 -18.93 -17.31 -9.54
C ILE A 760 -18.87 -16.83 -10.99
N ARG A 761 -17.90 -16.02 -11.37
CA ARG A 761 -17.74 -15.56 -12.76
C ARG A 761 -17.45 -16.69 -13.74
N ARG A 762 -16.73 -17.73 -13.33
CA ARG A 762 -16.50 -18.92 -14.18
C ARG A 762 -17.81 -19.66 -14.46
N ARG A 763 -18.76 -19.69 -13.51
CA ARG A 763 -20.07 -20.31 -13.64
C ARG A 763 -21.12 -19.41 -14.31
N ILE A 764 -21.01 -18.09 -14.06
CA ILE A 764 -21.93 -17.07 -14.56
C ILE A 764 -21.08 -15.95 -15.20
N PRO A 765 -20.61 -16.11 -16.46
CA PRO A 765 -19.73 -15.14 -17.10
C PRO A 765 -20.30 -13.72 -17.19
N ASP A 766 -21.63 -13.60 -17.32
CA ASP A 766 -22.34 -12.32 -17.51
C ASP A 766 -22.62 -11.59 -16.18
N ILE A 767 -22.31 -12.18 -15.03
CA ILE A 767 -22.57 -11.55 -13.73
C ILE A 767 -21.72 -10.30 -13.54
N LYS A 768 -22.35 -9.22 -13.10
CA LYS A 768 -21.65 -7.98 -12.78
C LYS A 768 -21.26 -7.98 -11.29
N ILE A 769 -19.97 -8.10 -10.99
CA ILE A 769 -19.43 -7.84 -9.64
C ILE A 769 -19.16 -6.35 -9.56
N MET A 770 -19.83 -5.67 -8.63
CA MET A 770 -19.78 -4.21 -8.50
C MET A 770 -18.72 -3.74 -7.52
N GLY A 771 -18.41 -4.55 -6.51
CA GLY A 771 -17.45 -4.18 -5.48
C GLY A 771 -17.06 -5.34 -4.58
N GLU A 772 -15.87 -5.20 -3.97
CA GLU A 772 -15.35 -6.11 -2.95
C GLU A 772 -15.10 -5.31 -1.67
N SER A 773 -15.54 -5.82 -0.55
CA SER A 773 -15.37 -5.19 0.77
C SER A 773 -14.96 -6.24 1.80
N HIS A 774 -13.70 -6.65 1.74
CA HIS A 774 -13.02 -7.58 2.65
C HIS A 774 -13.62 -8.99 2.76
N ASP A 775 -14.81 -9.12 3.29
CA ASP A 775 -15.57 -10.36 3.53
C ASP A 775 -16.88 -10.41 2.74
N ALA A 776 -17.16 -9.39 1.94
CA ALA A 776 -18.38 -9.29 1.15
C ALA A 776 -18.11 -8.97 -0.34
N LEU A 777 -18.95 -9.50 -1.21
CA LEU A 777 -19.02 -9.14 -2.63
C LEU A 777 -20.40 -8.56 -2.94
N LEU A 778 -20.39 -7.47 -3.70
CA LEU A 778 -21.60 -6.84 -4.21
C LEU A 778 -21.79 -7.18 -5.69
N PHE A 779 -22.94 -7.74 -6.01
CA PHE A 779 -23.36 -8.10 -7.35
C PHE A 779 -24.47 -7.19 -7.83
N MET A 780 -24.58 -6.98 -9.13
CA MET A 780 -25.76 -6.42 -9.79
C MET A 780 -26.36 -7.49 -10.70
N ILE A 781 -27.61 -7.87 -10.45
CA ILE A 781 -28.27 -9.03 -11.04
C ILE A 781 -29.58 -8.59 -11.67
N PRO A 782 -29.92 -9.04 -12.91
CA PRO A 782 -31.27 -8.89 -13.46
C PRO A 782 -32.32 -9.53 -12.53
N GLU A 783 -33.46 -8.85 -12.29
CA GLU A 783 -34.50 -9.34 -11.39
C GLU A 783 -35.02 -10.74 -11.78
N GLU A 784 -35.12 -10.99 -13.08
CA GLU A 784 -35.54 -12.29 -13.64
C GLU A 784 -34.55 -13.44 -13.36
N LYS A 785 -33.27 -13.13 -13.08
CA LYS A 785 -32.21 -14.11 -12.82
C LYS A 785 -31.97 -14.37 -11.31
N LEU A 786 -32.66 -13.66 -10.43
CA LEU A 786 -32.46 -13.78 -8.96
C LEU A 786 -32.53 -15.23 -8.49
N ASN A 787 -33.58 -15.96 -8.83
CA ASN A 787 -33.77 -17.34 -8.37
C ASN A 787 -32.77 -18.33 -8.97
N GLU A 788 -32.22 -18.04 -10.15
CA GLU A 788 -31.23 -18.86 -10.82
C GLU A 788 -29.81 -18.62 -10.27
N TRP A 789 -29.41 -17.34 -10.09
CA TRP A 789 -28.03 -16.98 -9.77
C TRP A 789 -27.70 -16.92 -8.27
N THR A 790 -28.67 -16.56 -7.40
CA THR A 790 -28.41 -16.44 -5.96
C THR A 790 -28.04 -17.77 -5.28
N PRO A 791 -28.58 -18.94 -5.67
CA PRO A 791 -28.12 -20.21 -5.13
C PRO A 791 -26.64 -20.50 -5.50
N ILE A 792 -26.24 -20.19 -6.73
CA ILE A 792 -24.87 -20.36 -7.21
C ILE A 792 -23.92 -19.44 -6.43
N ILE A 793 -24.32 -18.17 -6.25
CA ILE A 793 -23.53 -17.22 -5.46
C ILE A 793 -23.31 -17.76 -4.04
N LYS A 794 -24.38 -18.20 -3.38
CA LYS A 794 -24.28 -18.72 -2.01
C LYS A 794 -23.39 -19.96 -1.95
N GLU A 795 -23.58 -20.92 -2.85
CA GLU A 795 -22.79 -22.13 -2.93
C GLU A 795 -21.28 -21.82 -3.08
N GLU A 796 -20.91 -20.94 -4.00
CA GLU A 796 -19.50 -20.61 -4.26
C GLU A 796 -18.88 -19.75 -3.14
N MET A 797 -19.67 -18.94 -2.44
CA MET A 797 -19.20 -18.19 -1.28
C MET A 797 -19.03 -19.08 -0.03
N GLU A 798 -19.69 -20.22 0.03
CA GLU A 798 -19.65 -21.18 1.16
C GLU A 798 -18.79 -22.42 0.86
N ARG A 799 -17.85 -22.35 -0.11
CA ARG A 799 -16.91 -23.47 -0.36
C ARG A 799 -15.94 -23.66 0.80
N PRO A 800 -15.52 -24.90 1.07
CA PRO A 800 -14.62 -25.21 2.17
C PRO A 800 -13.23 -24.60 1.94
N ILE A 801 -12.62 -24.17 3.05
CA ILE A 801 -11.24 -23.66 3.12
C ILE A 801 -10.40 -24.75 3.79
N ASP A 802 -9.31 -25.19 3.14
CA ASP A 802 -8.45 -26.28 3.61
C ASP A 802 -7.23 -25.75 4.36
N PHE A 803 -7.19 -25.99 5.66
CA PHE A 803 -6.10 -25.60 6.56
C PHE A 803 -4.99 -26.65 6.70
N SER A 804 -4.99 -27.73 5.95
CA SER A 804 -3.97 -28.79 6.05
C SER A 804 -2.55 -28.29 5.77
N CYS A 805 -2.40 -27.31 4.90
CA CYS A 805 -1.13 -26.67 4.52
C CYS A 805 -0.80 -25.39 5.32
N CYS A 806 -1.72 -24.93 6.17
CA CYS A 806 -1.53 -23.72 6.98
C CYS A 806 -0.41 -23.92 8.02
N SER A 807 0.28 -22.84 8.41
CA SER A 807 1.23 -22.89 9.53
C SER A 807 0.60 -23.42 10.81
N LEU A 808 -0.67 -23.09 11.08
CA LEU A 808 -1.49 -23.69 12.12
C LEU A 808 -2.44 -24.69 11.45
N LYS A 809 -2.03 -25.95 11.37
CA LYS A 809 -2.81 -27.02 10.70
C LYS A 809 -4.12 -27.28 11.44
N ARG A 810 -5.23 -27.27 10.70
CA ARG A 810 -6.58 -27.56 11.20
C ARG A 810 -7.36 -28.32 10.12
N HIS A 811 -8.60 -28.74 10.46
CA HIS A 811 -9.56 -29.27 9.49
C HIS A 811 -10.14 -28.16 8.60
N GLU A 812 -10.97 -28.55 7.64
CA GLU A 812 -11.64 -27.61 6.75
C GLU A 812 -12.66 -26.72 7.50
N LEU A 813 -12.82 -25.49 7.01
CA LEU A 813 -13.81 -24.53 7.53
C LEU A 813 -14.73 -24.09 6.41
N ILE A 814 -16.03 -24.14 6.66
CA ILE A 814 -17.04 -23.48 5.84
C ILE A 814 -17.53 -22.23 6.58
N ILE A 815 -17.49 -21.09 5.92
CA ILE A 815 -17.99 -19.83 6.47
C ILE A 815 -19.33 -19.51 5.83
N PRO A 816 -20.43 -19.46 6.60
CA PRO A 816 -21.76 -19.14 6.07
C PRO A 816 -21.82 -17.76 5.42
N CYS A 817 -22.60 -17.63 4.34
CA CYS A 817 -22.80 -16.40 3.61
C CYS A 817 -24.26 -15.95 3.71
N GLU A 818 -24.47 -14.72 4.17
CA GLU A 818 -25.78 -14.06 4.17
C GLU A 818 -25.96 -13.27 2.87
N LEU A 819 -27.16 -13.35 2.30
CA LEU A 819 -27.53 -12.58 1.12
C LEU A 819 -28.48 -11.45 1.52
N GLU A 820 -28.21 -10.25 1.00
CA GLU A 820 -29.06 -9.07 1.16
C GLU A 820 -29.36 -8.45 -0.20
N ILE A 821 -30.56 -7.92 -0.39
CA ILE A 821 -31.05 -7.33 -1.64
C ILE A 821 -31.39 -5.85 -1.46
N SER A 822 -31.07 -5.03 -2.47
CA SER A 822 -31.44 -3.60 -2.50
C SER A 822 -31.52 -3.07 -3.93
N LYS A 823 -32.17 -1.92 -4.11
CA LYS A 823 -32.15 -1.10 -5.32
C LYS A 823 -31.06 0.01 -5.29
N ASP A 824 -30.51 0.27 -4.11
CA ASP A 824 -29.46 1.26 -3.85
C ASP A 824 -28.38 0.70 -2.90
N LEU A 825 -27.32 1.46 -2.62
CA LEU A 825 -26.23 1.00 -1.75
C LEU A 825 -26.53 1.14 -0.25
N LEU A 826 -27.74 1.57 0.16
CA LEU A 826 -28.08 1.76 1.57
C LEU A 826 -29.14 0.78 2.08
N ASN A 827 -30.25 0.62 1.35
CA ASN A 827 -31.48 0.03 1.85
C ASN A 827 -31.54 -1.50 1.68
N PHE A 828 -30.47 -2.19 2.10
CA PHE A 828 -30.38 -3.65 2.03
C PHE A 828 -31.35 -4.36 2.98
N LYS A 829 -32.03 -5.40 2.47
CA LYS A 829 -32.91 -6.29 3.22
C LYS A 829 -32.43 -7.73 3.07
N LYS A 830 -32.56 -8.54 4.12
CA LYS A 830 -32.22 -9.96 4.06
C LYS A 830 -33.00 -10.65 2.95
N PHE A 831 -32.24 -11.39 2.11
CA PHE A 831 -32.80 -12.16 1.01
C PHE A 831 -32.83 -13.65 1.39
N LYS A 832 -33.97 -14.29 1.28
CA LYS A 832 -34.14 -15.74 1.52
C LYS A 832 -34.27 -16.46 0.19
N LEU A 833 -33.48 -17.51 -0.03
CA LEU A 833 -33.62 -18.38 -1.20
C LEU A 833 -35.01 -18.98 -1.27
N GLY A 834 -35.67 -18.89 -2.44
CA GLY A 834 -37.00 -19.43 -2.65
C GLY A 834 -38.18 -18.56 -2.16
N GLY A 835 -37.95 -17.31 -1.78
CA GLY A 835 -38.97 -16.36 -1.36
C GLY A 835 -38.88 -15.02 -2.10
N LEU A 836 -39.74 -14.81 -3.09
CA LEU A 836 -40.34 -13.53 -3.44
C LEU A 836 -41.71 -13.47 -2.77
#